data_e6a1101c5152a7ac9e01e5f2080eba80
#
_entry.id   e6a1101c5152a7ac9e01e5f2080eba80
#
_cell.length_a   1.000
_cell.length_b   1.000
_cell.length_c   1.000
_cell.angle_alpha   90.00
_cell.angle_beta   90.00
_cell.angle_gamma   90.00
#
_symmetry.space_group_name_H-M   'P 1'
#
loop_
_entity.id
_entity.type
_entity.pdbx_description
1 polymer ?
#
loop_
_entity_poly.entity_id
_entity_poly.type
_entity_poly.pdbx_seq_one_letter_code
_entity_poly.pdbx_strand_id
1 'polypeptide(L)'
;MTNKTRVSVVRCESYNGDKVITAIGQTFDFFGGIQNIIKKGTKVLLKPNFIKESAPEDCTITHPKVIEAIAKKVLEMGATPIIGDSPAFGALSKIAGRAGLDCFAEEHGIEIIELDSPRRVKTRCGAKPFTLTVSGRALDVDAIINIPKLKAHGQLLYTAGVKNMYGCVSGKRKAWRHFQSRDDIEWYTEMLLANYHAVKPTFTVVDAIMAMEKHGPSGGIPKQVSLIFGGIDCIAIDRVIAEVINAQPSQSPLLKTAKAHNIGEQNLNNITILGESLSSAKIPDFILPKLVPIGFTTFRVMKSLAKHLWLKSFGKAVLFLLTLSLLLPMHAFSDSEANRLTNFPSQVAIDDIIHVPTGQKVQFSDLTHFFNCASVLYVGETHANKAAHQVQLKILKTYYEKFGNTIAIGMEMFTRPYQPFLDQWVAGEIDENKFLEETHWDSEWGYDYYLYKDILDFAREKKIPVIALNAPKAVVKMVSKNGLKGLSEEEKKQLPEIDTTDNFHRAYLERAIREHMVDRTADLEKYNDVQNLWEEYMAQSIVNYLSSWEGKDKKFLAFAGNGHIIYDFGIPEKVFRRSHLPYYTIYPAEFHGDKPPPEHDLFLPEIPLEPADFVWVIPPLVEQKRIYLGVQLQKKSDNKLVIQEITPKSPAEKAGFLVGDIISSIDGTAVKGVPDLVHYLQKKKFGDTCIVEIERDGTKISYSVTLFEIEEE
;
A
#
# COMPACT_ATOMS: atom_id res chain seq x y z
N MET A 1 12.10 -54.53 5.23
CA MET A 1 11.94 -53.31 6.06
C MET A 1 10.92 -52.45 5.37
N THR A 2 9.74 -52.25 5.96
CA THR A 2 8.72 -51.33 5.42
C THR A 2 9.30 -49.92 5.44
N ASN A 3 9.35 -49.29 4.29
CA ASN A 3 9.89 -47.94 4.16
C ASN A 3 8.93 -46.96 4.90
N LYS A 4 9.27 -46.59 6.14
CA LYS A 4 8.43 -45.68 6.96
C LYS A 4 8.30 -44.31 6.30
N THR A 5 7.14 -43.70 6.40
CA THR A 5 6.93 -42.29 6.00
C THR A 5 7.83 -41.38 6.84
N ARG A 6 8.49 -40.40 6.22
CA ARG A 6 9.44 -39.51 6.88
C ARG A 6 8.87 -38.09 6.97
N VAL A 7 9.03 -37.48 8.15
CA VAL A 7 8.73 -36.06 8.39
C VAL A 7 9.91 -35.43 9.10
N SER A 8 10.43 -34.35 8.58
CA SER A 8 11.46 -33.56 9.26
C SER A 8 10.82 -32.49 10.15
N VAL A 9 11.45 -32.25 11.30
CA VAL A 9 11.12 -31.19 12.25
C VAL A 9 12.40 -30.45 12.54
N VAL A 10 12.52 -29.21 12.08
CA VAL A 10 13.75 -28.42 12.17
C VAL A 10 13.49 -27.15 12.96
N ARG A 11 14.38 -26.86 13.94
CA ARG A 11 14.28 -25.64 14.72
C ARG A 11 14.74 -24.43 13.92
N CYS A 12 13.92 -23.37 13.98
CA CYS A 12 14.25 -22.08 13.39
C CYS A 12 13.58 -20.99 14.22
N GLU A 13 14.36 -20.23 14.95
CA GLU A 13 13.85 -19.31 16.00
C GLU A 13 13.33 -17.98 15.46
N SER A 14 13.72 -17.59 14.25
CA SER A 14 13.35 -16.29 13.67
C SER A 14 13.44 -16.32 12.15
N TYR A 15 12.87 -15.29 11.50
CA TYR A 15 12.95 -15.09 10.05
C TYR A 15 14.26 -14.40 9.62
N ASN A 16 15.32 -14.44 10.43
CA ASN A 16 16.65 -14.04 9.97
C ASN A 16 17.04 -14.90 8.75
N GLY A 17 17.47 -14.27 7.66
CA GLY A 17 17.71 -14.92 6.39
C GLY A 17 18.63 -16.12 6.46
N ASP A 18 19.76 -16.00 7.17
CA ASP A 18 20.74 -17.08 7.31
C ASP A 18 20.18 -18.26 8.12
N LYS A 19 19.44 -18.00 9.20
CA LYS A 19 18.79 -19.04 10.01
C LYS A 19 17.75 -19.79 9.18
N VAL A 20 16.94 -19.05 8.38
CA VAL A 20 15.92 -19.67 7.51
C VAL A 20 16.58 -20.49 6.42
N ILE A 21 17.60 -19.97 5.74
CA ILE A 21 18.35 -20.70 4.68
C ILE A 21 18.95 -22.00 5.23
N THR A 22 19.55 -21.92 6.42
CA THR A 22 20.13 -23.09 7.09
C THR A 22 19.06 -24.13 7.42
N ALA A 23 17.94 -23.72 8.03
CA ALA A 23 16.87 -24.64 8.41
C ALA A 23 16.17 -25.28 7.19
N ILE A 24 15.97 -24.52 6.10
CA ILE A 24 15.47 -25.05 4.83
C ILE A 24 16.47 -26.02 4.22
N GLY A 25 17.77 -25.72 4.23
CA GLY A 25 18.82 -26.65 3.80
C GLY A 25 18.75 -27.97 4.55
N GLN A 26 18.75 -27.93 5.89
CA GLN A 26 18.61 -29.13 6.74
C GLN A 26 17.33 -29.93 6.45
N THR A 27 16.21 -29.20 6.18
CA THR A 27 14.93 -29.82 5.83
C THR A 27 15.09 -30.68 4.58
N PHE A 28 15.75 -30.19 3.55
CA PHE A 28 16.00 -30.96 2.32
C PHE A 28 17.05 -32.06 2.53
N ASP A 29 18.10 -31.82 3.31
CA ASP A 29 19.19 -32.76 3.57
C ASP A 29 18.70 -34.04 4.23
N PHE A 30 17.70 -33.97 5.11
CA PHE A 30 17.03 -35.15 5.69
C PHE A 30 16.37 -36.07 4.63
N PHE A 31 16.13 -35.57 3.42
CA PHE A 31 15.58 -36.32 2.29
C PHE A 31 16.65 -36.61 1.21
N GLY A 32 17.94 -36.39 1.55
CA GLY A 32 19.07 -36.60 0.65
C GLY A 32 19.35 -35.41 -0.27
N GLY A 33 18.92 -34.23 0.11
CA GLY A 33 19.07 -32.99 -0.61
C GLY A 33 17.95 -32.72 -1.62
N ILE A 34 17.89 -31.45 -2.06
CA ILE A 34 16.85 -30.99 -3.00
C ILE A 34 16.92 -31.74 -4.36
N GLN A 35 18.09 -32.22 -4.76
CA GLN A 35 18.30 -33.01 -5.97
C GLN A 35 17.52 -34.34 -6.00
N ASN A 36 17.12 -34.88 -4.86
CA ASN A 36 16.25 -36.03 -4.76
C ASN A 36 14.77 -35.70 -4.87
N ILE A 37 14.43 -34.42 -4.84
CA ILE A 37 13.06 -33.91 -4.86
C ILE A 37 12.73 -33.31 -6.23
N ILE A 38 13.65 -32.51 -6.79
CA ILE A 38 13.50 -31.87 -8.11
C ILE A 38 14.72 -32.16 -8.98
N LYS A 39 14.57 -32.01 -10.30
CA LYS A 39 15.64 -32.20 -11.27
C LYS A 39 16.07 -30.87 -11.90
N LYS A 40 17.31 -30.82 -12.37
CA LYS A 40 17.81 -29.68 -13.15
C LYS A 40 16.94 -29.45 -14.39
N GLY A 41 16.65 -28.18 -14.68
CA GLY A 41 15.85 -27.77 -15.84
C GLY A 41 14.34 -27.91 -15.67
N THR A 42 13.84 -28.40 -14.52
CA THR A 42 12.39 -28.52 -14.27
C THR A 42 11.76 -27.15 -13.89
N LYS A 43 10.48 -26.97 -14.25
CA LYS A 43 9.64 -25.88 -13.77
C LYS A 43 9.02 -26.27 -12.43
N VAL A 44 9.31 -25.49 -11.39
CA VAL A 44 8.90 -25.77 -10.01
C VAL A 44 7.94 -24.70 -9.51
N LEU A 45 6.68 -25.07 -9.29
CA LEU A 45 5.74 -24.19 -8.64
C LEU A 45 6.03 -24.13 -7.13
N LEU A 46 6.43 -22.98 -6.64
CA LEU A 46 6.44 -22.63 -5.23
C LEU A 46 5.05 -22.16 -4.85
N LYS A 47 4.32 -22.96 -4.05
CA LYS A 47 2.94 -22.73 -3.69
C LYS A 47 2.83 -22.23 -2.24
N PRO A 48 2.98 -20.91 -1.97
CA PRO A 48 2.81 -20.35 -0.63
C PRO A 48 1.35 -20.37 -0.20
N ASN A 49 1.07 -19.85 0.98
CA ASN A 49 -0.28 -19.58 1.47
C ASN A 49 -0.54 -18.08 1.43
N PHE A 50 -1.29 -17.60 0.44
CA PHE A 50 -1.69 -16.21 0.28
C PHE A 50 -3.21 -16.11 0.32
N ILE A 51 -3.78 -15.77 1.50
CA ILE A 51 -5.24 -15.69 1.67
C ILE A 51 -5.77 -14.32 1.26
N LYS A 52 -5.15 -13.29 1.77
CA LYS A 52 -5.47 -11.88 1.55
C LYS A 52 -4.21 -11.05 1.75
N GLU A 53 -4.28 -9.79 1.36
CA GLU A 53 -3.26 -8.82 1.72
C GLU A 53 -3.12 -8.71 3.23
N SER A 54 -1.91 -8.95 3.74
CA SER A 54 -1.58 -8.96 5.18
C SER A 54 -0.09 -8.80 5.34
N ALA A 55 0.33 -8.18 6.42
CA ALA A 55 1.73 -8.17 6.81
C ALA A 55 2.21 -9.61 7.12
N PRO A 56 3.47 -9.97 6.81
CA PRO A 56 4.03 -11.28 7.14
C PRO A 56 3.92 -11.63 8.62
N GLU A 57 3.99 -10.63 9.49
CA GLU A 57 3.95 -10.74 10.95
C GLU A 57 2.57 -11.15 11.48
N ASP A 58 1.49 -10.85 10.74
CA ASP A 58 0.12 -11.29 11.07
C ASP A 58 -0.06 -12.81 10.99
N CYS A 59 0.95 -13.53 10.51
CA CYS A 59 0.92 -14.98 10.29
C CYS A 59 -0.26 -15.45 9.40
N THR A 60 -0.84 -14.52 8.64
CA THR A 60 -1.95 -14.80 7.69
C THR A 60 -1.42 -15.41 6.39
N ILE A 61 -0.20 -15.06 6.00
CA ILE A 61 0.47 -15.54 4.80
C ILE A 61 1.75 -16.31 5.15
N THR A 62 2.27 -17.10 4.22
CA THR A 62 3.62 -17.68 4.32
C THR A 62 4.63 -16.54 4.32
N HIS A 63 5.56 -16.55 5.28
CA HIS A 63 6.56 -15.49 5.39
C HIS A 63 7.50 -15.46 4.18
N PRO A 64 7.78 -14.29 3.57
CA PRO A 64 8.58 -14.18 2.35
C PRO A 64 9.97 -14.83 2.48
N LYS A 65 10.65 -14.70 3.61
CA LYS A 65 11.98 -15.29 3.81
C LYS A 65 12.02 -16.82 3.68
N VAL A 66 10.92 -17.50 3.95
CA VAL A 66 10.83 -18.96 3.72
C VAL A 66 10.70 -19.25 2.22
N ILE A 67 9.91 -18.45 1.50
CA ILE A 67 9.73 -18.57 0.04
C ILE A 67 11.05 -18.28 -0.67
N GLU A 68 11.73 -17.19 -0.31
CA GLU A 68 13.04 -16.79 -0.84
C GLU A 68 14.09 -17.87 -0.64
N ALA A 69 14.18 -18.44 0.57
CA ALA A 69 15.16 -19.48 0.88
C ALA A 69 14.93 -20.74 0.02
N ILE A 70 13.67 -21.16 -0.18
CA ILE A 70 13.34 -22.30 -1.03
C ILE A 70 13.61 -21.96 -2.50
N ALA A 71 13.24 -20.76 -2.97
CA ALA A 71 13.49 -20.33 -4.34
C ALA A 71 14.99 -20.31 -4.67
N LYS A 72 15.85 -19.82 -3.77
CA LYS A 72 17.31 -19.88 -3.94
C LYS A 72 17.80 -21.31 -4.09
N LYS A 73 17.32 -22.26 -3.26
CA LYS A 73 17.67 -23.67 -3.39
C LYS A 73 17.23 -24.30 -4.71
N VAL A 74 16.08 -23.88 -5.25
CA VAL A 74 15.60 -24.32 -6.58
C VAL A 74 16.49 -23.76 -7.69
N LEU A 75 16.87 -22.49 -7.60
CA LEU A 75 17.80 -21.84 -8.55
C LEU A 75 19.20 -22.48 -8.49
N GLU A 76 19.75 -22.73 -7.30
CA GLU A 76 21.03 -23.43 -7.10
C GLU A 76 21.04 -24.81 -7.77
N MET A 77 19.89 -25.48 -7.82
CA MET A 77 19.71 -26.76 -8.50
C MET A 77 19.69 -26.66 -10.04
N GLY A 78 19.61 -25.42 -10.57
CA GLY A 78 19.43 -25.13 -11.99
C GLY A 78 18.03 -25.50 -12.50
N ALA A 79 17.03 -25.42 -11.63
CA ALA A 79 15.61 -25.50 -11.95
C ALA A 79 14.99 -24.09 -11.97
N THR A 80 13.82 -23.94 -12.57
CA THR A 80 13.12 -22.65 -12.71
C THR A 80 11.99 -22.55 -11.70
N PRO A 81 12.13 -21.76 -10.61
CA PRO A 81 11.04 -21.53 -9.68
C PRO A 81 10.01 -20.58 -10.27
N ILE A 82 8.74 -20.85 -9.96
CA ILE A 82 7.59 -19.98 -10.25
C ILE A 82 6.81 -19.84 -8.95
N ILE A 83 6.55 -18.62 -8.47
CA ILE A 83 5.74 -18.39 -7.27
C ILE A 83 4.27 -18.26 -7.69
N GLY A 84 3.37 -19.07 -7.12
CA GLY A 84 1.98 -19.02 -7.53
C GLY A 84 0.97 -19.34 -6.45
N ASP A 85 -0.14 -18.58 -6.41
CA ASP A 85 -1.34 -18.86 -5.60
C ASP A 85 -2.59 -18.35 -6.32
N SER A 86 -3.75 -18.70 -5.80
CA SER A 86 -5.02 -18.04 -6.08
C SER A 86 -5.58 -17.53 -4.75
N PRO A 87 -5.44 -16.25 -4.41
CA PRO A 87 -5.92 -15.70 -3.15
C PRO A 87 -7.43 -15.86 -2.96
N ALA A 88 -7.88 -15.87 -1.71
CA ALA A 88 -9.32 -15.84 -1.42
C ALA A 88 -9.89 -14.42 -1.60
N PHE A 89 -9.08 -13.40 -1.31
CA PHE A 89 -9.43 -11.98 -1.39
C PHE A 89 -8.23 -11.19 -1.91
N GLY A 90 -8.47 -10.21 -2.77
CA GLY A 90 -7.44 -9.35 -3.35
C GLY A 90 -6.69 -9.97 -4.55
N ALA A 91 -5.79 -9.20 -5.13
CA ALA A 91 -4.92 -9.63 -6.23
C ALA A 91 -3.61 -10.20 -5.68
N LEU A 92 -3.09 -11.25 -6.33
CA LEU A 92 -1.82 -11.88 -5.93
C LEU A 92 -0.64 -10.89 -5.98
N SER A 93 -0.63 -10.01 -6.98
CA SER A 93 0.41 -8.98 -7.13
C SER A 93 0.48 -8.04 -5.92
N LYS A 94 -0.67 -7.59 -5.40
CA LYS A 94 -0.72 -6.77 -4.18
C LYS A 94 -0.18 -7.53 -2.97
N ILE A 95 -0.55 -8.80 -2.81
CA ILE A 95 -0.10 -9.62 -1.68
C ILE A 95 1.40 -9.87 -1.75
N ALA A 96 1.92 -10.17 -2.95
CA ALA A 96 3.35 -10.40 -3.17
C ALA A 96 4.16 -9.12 -2.96
N GLY A 97 3.68 -7.98 -3.48
CA GLY A 97 4.29 -6.67 -3.29
C GLY A 97 4.35 -6.30 -1.80
N ARG A 98 3.24 -6.43 -1.09
CA ARG A 98 3.20 -6.14 0.35
C ARG A 98 4.08 -7.07 1.18
N ALA A 99 4.31 -8.29 0.71
CA ALA A 99 5.24 -9.24 1.31
C ALA A 99 6.71 -8.98 0.91
N GLY A 100 6.99 -8.03 0.01
CA GLY A 100 8.32 -7.75 -0.52
C GLY A 100 8.90 -8.85 -1.42
N LEU A 101 8.04 -9.74 -1.95
CA LEU A 101 8.46 -10.85 -2.81
C LEU A 101 8.65 -10.45 -4.27
N ASP A 102 8.00 -9.39 -4.71
CA ASP A 102 8.15 -8.85 -6.06
C ASP A 102 9.59 -8.44 -6.34
N CYS A 103 10.23 -7.75 -5.40
CA CYS A 103 11.64 -7.38 -5.48
C CYS A 103 12.57 -8.57 -5.65
N PHE A 104 12.39 -9.56 -4.78
CA PHE A 104 13.17 -10.79 -4.84
C PHE A 104 12.93 -11.54 -6.15
N ALA A 105 11.69 -11.57 -6.61
CA ALA A 105 11.31 -12.25 -7.83
C ALA A 105 11.93 -11.56 -9.07
N GLU A 106 11.90 -10.21 -9.12
CA GLU A 106 12.50 -9.43 -10.20
C GLU A 106 14.02 -9.59 -10.23
N GLU A 107 14.70 -9.49 -9.06
CA GLU A 107 16.15 -9.66 -8.94
C GLU A 107 16.64 -11.01 -9.46
N HIS A 108 15.84 -12.06 -9.26
CA HIS A 108 16.21 -13.44 -9.60
C HIS A 108 15.52 -13.98 -10.86
N GLY A 109 14.76 -13.15 -11.58
CA GLY A 109 14.03 -13.55 -12.79
C GLY A 109 12.93 -14.59 -12.52
N ILE A 110 12.29 -14.53 -11.35
CA ILE A 110 11.25 -15.47 -10.92
C ILE A 110 9.87 -14.91 -11.29
N GLU A 111 9.06 -15.71 -11.96
CA GLU A 111 7.70 -15.33 -12.32
C GLU A 111 6.74 -15.49 -11.12
N ILE A 112 5.92 -14.48 -10.84
CA ILE A 112 4.81 -14.56 -9.87
C ILE A 112 3.50 -14.66 -10.65
N ILE A 113 2.78 -15.79 -10.52
CA ILE A 113 1.60 -16.08 -11.33
C ILE A 113 0.35 -16.34 -10.50
N GLU A 114 -0.78 -15.79 -10.93
CA GLU A 114 -2.07 -16.23 -10.41
C GLU A 114 -2.41 -17.63 -10.92
N LEU A 115 -2.86 -18.52 -10.03
CA LEU A 115 -3.26 -19.88 -10.38
C LEU A 115 -4.68 -19.89 -10.96
N ASP A 116 -4.79 -19.42 -12.20
CA ASP A 116 -6.00 -19.34 -13.01
C ASP A 116 -6.10 -20.50 -14.04
N SER A 117 -6.65 -20.27 -15.22
CA SER A 117 -6.78 -21.24 -16.32
C SER A 117 -7.47 -22.53 -15.87
N PRO A 118 -8.75 -22.48 -15.51
CA PRO A 118 -9.46 -23.58 -14.88
C PRO A 118 -9.52 -24.81 -15.79
N ARG A 119 -9.05 -25.95 -15.27
CA ARG A 119 -9.08 -27.26 -15.94
C ARG A 119 -9.88 -28.26 -15.10
N ARG A 120 -10.79 -28.99 -15.75
CA ARG A 120 -11.60 -30.02 -15.11
C ARG A 120 -10.80 -31.31 -14.99
N VAL A 121 -10.72 -31.88 -13.78
CA VAL A 121 -9.93 -33.06 -13.45
C VAL A 121 -10.81 -34.10 -12.77
N LYS A 122 -10.73 -35.36 -13.23
CA LYS A 122 -11.27 -36.53 -12.49
C LYS A 122 -10.28 -36.89 -11.39
N THR A 123 -10.73 -37.01 -10.16
CA THR A 123 -9.93 -37.31 -8.98
C THR A 123 -10.72 -38.16 -7.99
N ARG A 124 -10.18 -38.39 -6.79
CA ARG A 124 -10.86 -39.24 -5.78
C ARG A 124 -10.45 -38.86 -4.35
N CYS A 125 -11.31 -39.20 -3.40
CA CYS A 125 -11.00 -39.29 -1.98
C CYS A 125 -11.13 -40.76 -1.56
N GLY A 126 -10.00 -41.43 -1.32
CA GLY A 126 -10.02 -42.88 -1.20
C GLY A 126 -10.66 -43.55 -2.41
N ALA A 127 -11.73 -44.34 -2.21
CA ALA A 127 -12.51 -44.94 -3.27
C ALA A 127 -13.58 -44.00 -3.87
N LYS A 128 -13.94 -42.91 -3.21
CA LYS A 128 -15.01 -42.00 -3.64
C LYS A 128 -14.56 -41.09 -4.78
N PRO A 129 -15.19 -41.15 -5.98
CA PRO A 129 -14.79 -40.33 -7.13
C PRO A 129 -15.26 -38.90 -6.97
N PHE A 130 -14.44 -37.97 -7.49
CA PHE A 130 -14.71 -36.55 -7.60
C PHE A 130 -14.37 -36.01 -8.98
N THR A 131 -15.08 -35.02 -9.44
CA THR A 131 -14.69 -34.22 -10.58
C THR A 131 -14.53 -32.77 -10.12
N LEU A 132 -13.30 -32.27 -10.12
CA LEU A 132 -12.96 -30.96 -9.60
C LEU A 132 -12.40 -30.09 -10.72
N THR A 133 -12.55 -28.77 -10.56
CA THR A 133 -11.88 -27.80 -11.41
C THR A 133 -10.73 -27.20 -10.61
N VAL A 134 -9.53 -27.30 -11.13
CA VAL A 134 -8.28 -26.78 -10.54
C VAL A 134 -7.55 -25.93 -11.57
N SER A 135 -6.53 -25.19 -11.13
CA SER A 135 -5.71 -24.39 -12.03
C SER A 135 -4.93 -25.25 -13.02
N GLY A 136 -5.05 -24.94 -14.31
CA GLY A 136 -4.21 -25.54 -15.34
C GLY A 136 -2.74 -25.20 -15.15
N ARG A 137 -2.43 -23.96 -14.74
CA ARG A 137 -1.05 -23.54 -14.45
C ARG A 137 -0.39 -24.38 -13.33
N ALA A 138 -1.17 -24.82 -12.34
CA ALA A 138 -0.67 -25.72 -11.31
C ALA A 138 -0.46 -27.17 -11.80
N LEU A 139 -1.14 -27.55 -12.89
CA LEU A 139 -0.98 -28.88 -13.51
C LEU A 139 0.13 -28.92 -14.58
N ASP A 140 0.52 -27.76 -15.11
CA ASP A 140 1.47 -27.64 -16.23
C ASP A 140 2.92 -27.39 -15.75
N VAL A 141 3.22 -27.67 -14.48
CA VAL A 141 4.57 -27.63 -13.91
C VAL A 141 5.09 -29.03 -13.65
N ASP A 142 6.42 -29.20 -13.63
CA ASP A 142 7.06 -30.52 -13.43
C ASP A 142 7.04 -30.93 -11.95
N ALA A 143 7.07 -29.98 -11.02
CA ALA A 143 7.06 -30.22 -9.59
C ALA A 143 6.34 -29.09 -8.84
N ILE A 144 5.76 -29.42 -7.67
CA ILE A 144 5.15 -28.45 -6.76
C ILE A 144 5.82 -28.57 -5.39
N ILE A 145 6.40 -27.48 -4.90
CA ILE A 145 6.81 -27.34 -3.50
C ILE A 145 5.71 -26.54 -2.79
N ASN A 146 4.99 -27.23 -1.93
CA ASN A 146 3.92 -26.64 -1.13
C ASN A 146 4.49 -25.96 0.11
N ILE A 147 4.19 -24.67 0.34
CA ILE A 147 4.77 -23.84 1.41
C ILE A 147 3.65 -23.25 2.27
N PRO A 148 2.92 -24.07 3.04
CA PRO A 148 1.84 -23.62 3.88
C PRO A 148 2.34 -22.87 5.12
N LYS A 149 1.48 -22.00 5.65
CA LYS A 149 1.59 -21.38 6.97
C LYS A 149 0.81 -22.20 8.00
N LEU A 150 1.40 -22.56 9.13
CA LEU A 150 0.67 -23.19 10.22
C LEU A 150 -0.30 -22.19 10.86
N LYS A 151 -1.58 -22.55 10.87
CA LYS A 151 -2.64 -21.68 11.43
C LYS A 151 -3.77 -22.47 12.11
N ALA A 152 -4.26 -21.93 13.21
CA ALA A 152 -5.59 -22.30 13.72
C ALA A 152 -6.67 -22.05 12.65
N HIS A 153 -7.75 -22.81 12.67
CA HIS A 153 -8.83 -22.69 11.69
C HIS A 153 -10.17 -23.06 12.30
N GLY A 154 -11.11 -22.15 12.37
CA GLY A 154 -12.41 -22.35 13.01
C GLY A 154 -13.21 -23.54 12.49
N GLN A 155 -13.03 -23.97 11.23
CA GLN A 155 -13.77 -25.08 10.63
C GLN A 155 -12.99 -26.41 10.59
N LEU A 156 -11.66 -26.36 10.65
CA LEU A 156 -10.77 -27.53 10.49
C LEU A 156 -9.86 -27.78 11.68
N LEU A 157 -10.00 -27.02 12.77
CA LEU A 157 -9.20 -26.94 13.97
C LEU A 157 -7.86 -26.23 13.73
N TYR A 158 -7.08 -26.68 12.78
CA TYR A 158 -5.85 -26.06 12.24
C TYR A 158 -5.67 -26.43 10.78
N THR A 159 -4.76 -25.75 10.09
CA THR A 159 -4.45 -26.00 8.68
C THR A 159 -2.95 -25.86 8.44
N ALA A 160 -2.43 -26.77 7.62
CA ALA A 160 -1.07 -26.75 7.11
C ALA A 160 -1.01 -27.36 5.70
N GLY A 161 -0.42 -28.56 5.55
CA GLY A 161 -0.07 -29.15 4.26
C GLY A 161 -1.23 -29.33 3.30
N VAL A 162 -2.24 -30.10 3.67
CA VAL A 162 -3.36 -30.46 2.78
C VAL A 162 -4.20 -29.26 2.37
N LYS A 163 -4.61 -28.44 3.35
CA LYS A 163 -5.52 -27.30 3.10
C LYS A 163 -4.89 -26.24 2.19
N ASN A 164 -3.57 -26.08 2.23
CA ASN A 164 -2.91 -25.11 1.37
C ASN A 164 -3.08 -25.43 -0.12
N MET A 165 -3.14 -26.72 -0.49
CA MET A 165 -3.35 -27.14 -1.89
C MET A 165 -4.72 -26.70 -2.44
N TYR A 166 -5.68 -26.31 -1.58
CA TYR A 166 -6.92 -25.68 -2.01
C TYR A 166 -6.71 -24.32 -2.69
N GLY A 167 -5.56 -23.68 -2.49
CA GLY A 167 -5.11 -22.52 -3.26
C GLY A 167 -4.95 -22.78 -4.76
N CYS A 168 -4.81 -24.03 -5.20
CA CYS A 168 -4.82 -24.39 -6.62
C CYS A 168 -6.22 -24.38 -7.27
N VAL A 169 -7.27 -24.06 -6.53
CA VAL A 169 -8.61 -23.80 -7.06
C VAL A 169 -8.74 -22.33 -7.40
N SER A 170 -8.98 -21.99 -8.64
CA SER A 170 -9.00 -20.60 -9.12
C SER A 170 -10.27 -19.83 -8.70
N GLY A 171 -10.07 -18.62 -8.18
CA GLY A 171 -11.08 -17.56 -8.03
C GLY A 171 -12.32 -17.94 -7.22
N LYS A 172 -13.47 -17.43 -7.67
CA LYS A 172 -14.79 -17.55 -7.01
C LYS A 172 -15.30 -19.00 -6.81
N ARG A 173 -14.63 -20.01 -7.44
CA ARG A 173 -14.98 -21.42 -7.28
C ARG A 173 -14.78 -21.94 -5.86
N LYS A 174 -13.88 -21.34 -5.08
CA LYS A 174 -13.69 -21.67 -3.66
C LYS A 174 -14.95 -21.39 -2.86
N ALA A 175 -15.54 -20.22 -3.02
CA ALA A 175 -16.80 -19.85 -2.34
C ALA A 175 -17.96 -20.75 -2.79
N TRP A 176 -18.02 -21.10 -4.08
CA TRP A 176 -19.03 -22.01 -4.60
C TRP A 176 -18.93 -23.41 -3.98
N ARG A 177 -17.73 -23.95 -3.77
CA ARG A 177 -17.53 -25.26 -3.12
C ARG A 177 -17.90 -25.23 -1.65
N HIS A 178 -17.65 -24.13 -0.93
CA HIS A 178 -18.18 -23.95 0.43
C HIS A 178 -19.72 -23.95 0.44
N PHE A 179 -20.35 -23.32 -0.54
CA PHE A 179 -21.78 -23.35 -0.68
C PHE A 179 -22.32 -24.76 -0.99
N GLN A 180 -21.63 -25.53 -1.83
CA GLN A 180 -21.99 -26.90 -2.18
C GLN A 180 -21.90 -27.86 -0.97
N SER A 181 -21.09 -27.54 0.03
CA SER A 181 -20.96 -28.39 1.24
C SER A 181 -22.22 -28.42 2.11
N ARG A 182 -23.10 -27.44 2.01
CA ARG A 182 -24.40 -27.39 2.76
C ARG A 182 -24.26 -27.73 4.26
N ASP A 183 -23.18 -27.24 4.92
CA ASP A 183 -22.80 -27.59 6.30
C ASP A 183 -22.28 -29.03 6.52
N ASP A 184 -22.14 -29.83 5.46
CA ASP A 184 -21.54 -31.15 5.52
C ASP A 184 -20.01 -31.03 5.60
N ILE A 185 -19.45 -31.13 6.79
CA ILE A 185 -18.01 -31.11 7.07
C ILE A 185 -17.30 -32.29 6.45
N GLU A 186 -17.92 -33.45 6.37
CA GLU A 186 -17.35 -34.68 5.82
C GLU A 186 -17.20 -34.53 4.31
N TRP A 187 -18.25 -34.14 3.60
CA TRP A 187 -18.18 -33.84 2.17
C TRP A 187 -17.12 -32.79 1.87
N TYR A 188 -17.04 -31.74 2.70
CA TYR A 188 -16.05 -30.66 2.49
C TYR A 188 -14.62 -31.16 2.64
N THR A 189 -14.34 -31.96 3.66
CA THR A 189 -12.99 -32.52 3.87
C THR A 189 -12.64 -33.59 2.84
N GLU A 190 -13.59 -34.41 2.41
CA GLU A 190 -13.40 -35.31 1.26
C GLU A 190 -13.04 -34.54 -0.02
N MET A 191 -13.73 -33.44 -0.29
CA MET A 191 -13.41 -32.58 -1.45
C MET A 191 -12.01 -31.97 -1.34
N LEU A 192 -11.57 -31.55 -0.12
CA LEU A 192 -10.21 -31.08 0.11
C LEU A 192 -9.16 -32.17 -0.13
N LEU A 193 -9.41 -33.40 0.31
CA LEU A 193 -8.55 -34.56 0.08
C LEU A 193 -8.51 -34.97 -1.41
N ALA A 194 -9.66 -34.90 -2.07
CA ALA A 194 -9.74 -35.12 -3.52
C ALA A 194 -8.96 -34.04 -4.31
N ASN A 195 -9.01 -32.76 -3.84
CA ASN A 195 -8.23 -31.69 -4.41
C ASN A 195 -6.71 -31.89 -4.19
N TYR A 196 -6.31 -32.27 -2.96
CA TYR A 196 -4.93 -32.63 -2.66
C TYR A 196 -4.43 -33.78 -3.57
N HIS A 197 -5.26 -34.80 -3.81
CA HIS A 197 -4.92 -35.90 -4.71
C HIS A 197 -4.77 -35.41 -6.17
N ALA A 198 -5.58 -34.46 -6.62
CA ALA A 198 -5.55 -33.92 -7.98
C ALA A 198 -4.30 -33.08 -8.27
N VAL A 199 -3.79 -32.35 -7.29
CA VAL A 199 -2.63 -31.44 -7.40
C VAL A 199 -1.57 -31.76 -6.35
N LYS A 200 -1.27 -33.06 -6.19
CA LYS A 200 -0.37 -33.59 -5.16
C LYS A 200 1.01 -32.91 -5.25
N PRO A 201 1.47 -32.26 -4.17
CA PRO A 201 2.80 -31.64 -4.17
C PRO A 201 3.91 -32.70 -4.18
N THR A 202 5.03 -32.35 -4.78
CA THR A 202 6.26 -33.18 -4.79
C THR A 202 6.89 -33.17 -3.40
N PHE A 203 6.89 -32.02 -2.75
CA PHE A 203 7.40 -31.82 -1.39
C PHE A 203 6.63 -30.72 -0.69
N THR A 204 6.60 -30.76 0.64
CA THR A 204 5.95 -29.74 1.49
C THR A 204 6.94 -29.24 2.53
N VAL A 205 7.01 -27.93 2.67
CA VAL A 205 7.76 -27.22 3.72
C VAL A 205 6.81 -26.29 4.46
N VAL A 206 6.46 -26.61 5.70
CA VAL A 206 5.52 -25.81 6.51
C VAL A 206 6.27 -24.72 7.25
N ASP A 207 5.88 -23.48 7.02
CA ASP A 207 6.30 -22.34 7.82
C ASP A 207 5.53 -22.34 9.15
N ALA A 208 6.22 -22.74 10.21
CA ALA A 208 5.76 -22.72 11.58
C ALA A 208 6.77 -22.00 12.51
N ILE A 209 7.57 -21.08 11.98
CA ILE A 209 8.46 -20.25 12.81
C ILE A 209 7.58 -19.39 13.72
N MET A 210 6.70 -18.59 13.13
CA MET A 210 5.54 -18.00 13.80
C MET A 210 4.28 -18.66 13.22
N ALA A 211 3.37 -19.11 14.06
CA ALA A 211 2.08 -19.66 13.67
C ALA A 211 0.95 -18.71 14.07
N MET A 212 -0.27 -18.98 13.59
CA MET A 212 -1.47 -18.26 14.05
C MET A 212 -2.28 -19.16 14.98
N GLU A 213 -2.58 -18.70 16.19
CA GLU A 213 -3.45 -19.39 17.14
C GLU A 213 -4.80 -18.67 17.35
N LYS A 214 -5.71 -19.24 18.13
CA LYS A 214 -7.07 -18.79 18.46
C LYS A 214 -8.00 -18.74 17.24
N HIS A 215 -8.14 -17.57 16.61
CA HIS A 215 -9.12 -17.37 15.54
C HIS A 215 -8.42 -17.36 14.18
N GLY A 216 -8.59 -18.41 13.38
CA GLY A 216 -8.02 -18.49 12.03
C GLY A 216 -9.09 -18.82 10.98
N PRO A 217 -8.79 -18.65 9.71
CA PRO A 217 -7.47 -18.52 9.07
C PRO A 217 -6.92 -17.09 8.95
N SER A 218 -7.63 -16.08 9.45
CA SER A 218 -7.21 -14.69 9.53
C SER A 218 -7.82 -14.03 10.77
N GLY A 219 -7.09 -13.11 11.41
CA GLY A 219 -7.53 -12.45 12.65
C GLY A 219 -7.29 -13.26 13.93
N GLY A 220 -6.39 -14.25 13.88
CA GLY A 220 -5.84 -14.92 15.05
C GLY A 220 -4.66 -14.16 15.64
N ILE A 221 -3.99 -14.76 16.60
CA ILE A 221 -2.84 -14.17 17.29
C ILE A 221 -1.56 -14.89 16.84
N PRO A 222 -0.47 -14.16 16.51
CA PRO A 222 0.83 -14.76 16.25
C PRO A 222 1.35 -15.52 17.49
N LYS A 223 1.87 -16.73 17.24
CA LYS A 223 2.45 -17.61 18.25
C LYS A 223 3.81 -18.08 17.80
N GLN A 224 4.82 -17.83 18.63
CA GLN A 224 6.16 -18.36 18.40
C GLN A 224 6.14 -19.90 18.56
N VAL A 225 6.45 -20.62 17.49
CA VAL A 225 6.56 -22.08 17.46
C VAL A 225 8.00 -22.50 17.16
N SER A 226 8.73 -21.67 16.41
CA SER A 226 10.15 -21.85 16.07
C SER A 226 10.49 -23.13 15.34
N LEU A 227 9.59 -23.62 14.48
CA LEU A 227 9.77 -24.88 13.76
C LEU A 227 9.50 -24.72 12.26
N ILE A 228 10.18 -25.56 11.47
CA ILE A 228 9.88 -25.85 10.06
C ILE A 228 9.63 -27.35 9.95
N PHE A 229 8.53 -27.74 9.29
CA PHE A 229 8.26 -29.14 9.01
C PHE A 229 8.46 -29.43 7.52
N GLY A 230 8.99 -30.62 7.18
CA GLY A 230 9.18 -31.02 5.81
C GLY A 230 8.82 -32.46 5.54
N GLY A 231 8.37 -32.76 4.32
CA GLY A 231 8.06 -34.13 3.91
C GLY A 231 7.28 -34.21 2.60
N ILE A 232 7.03 -35.46 2.18
CA ILE A 232 6.32 -35.80 0.92
C ILE A 232 4.83 -35.99 1.18
N ASP A 233 4.46 -36.55 2.34
CA ASP A 233 3.08 -36.83 2.71
C ASP A 233 2.51 -35.71 3.59
N CYS A 234 1.63 -34.88 3.02
CA CYS A 234 0.99 -33.80 3.76
C CYS A 234 0.15 -34.28 4.95
N ILE A 235 -0.45 -35.49 4.86
CA ILE A 235 -1.25 -36.05 5.95
C ILE A 235 -0.33 -36.42 7.13
N ALA A 236 0.82 -37.03 6.86
CA ALA A 236 1.79 -37.32 7.89
C ALA A 236 2.36 -36.07 8.54
N ILE A 237 2.61 -35.02 7.76
CA ILE A 237 3.05 -33.71 8.27
C ILE A 237 1.94 -33.12 9.17
N ASP A 238 0.70 -33.06 8.69
CA ASP A 238 -0.42 -32.52 9.45
C ASP A 238 -0.65 -33.34 10.74
N ARG A 239 -0.43 -34.68 10.71
CA ARG A 239 -0.51 -35.54 11.90
C ARG A 239 0.61 -35.23 12.91
N VAL A 240 1.85 -35.02 12.44
CA VAL A 240 2.99 -34.63 13.30
C VAL A 240 2.74 -33.25 13.91
N ILE A 241 2.26 -32.30 13.14
CA ILE A 241 1.90 -30.96 13.64
C ILE A 241 0.84 -31.07 14.73
N ALA A 242 -0.20 -31.91 14.56
CA ALA A 242 -1.21 -32.15 15.59
C ALA A 242 -0.59 -32.55 16.93
N GLU A 243 0.42 -33.45 16.91
CA GLU A 243 1.13 -33.87 18.10
C GLU A 243 1.91 -32.72 18.75
N VAL A 244 2.59 -31.89 17.95
CA VAL A 244 3.39 -30.77 18.39
C VAL A 244 2.54 -29.69 19.05
N ILE A 245 1.39 -29.33 18.46
CA ILE A 245 0.48 -28.28 18.98
C ILE A 245 -0.57 -28.83 19.96
N ASN A 246 -0.40 -30.07 20.42
CA ASN A 246 -1.32 -30.73 21.34
C ASN A 246 -2.79 -30.81 20.83
N ALA A 247 -2.98 -30.92 19.52
CA ALA A 247 -4.29 -31.11 18.91
C ALA A 247 -4.65 -32.61 18.87
N GLN A 248 -5.86 -32.97 19.31
CA GLN A 248 -6.33 -34.33 19.18
C GLN A 248 -6.69 -34.64 17.71
N PRO A 249 -6.09 -35.64 17.06
CA PRO A 249 -6.38 -35.97 15.66
C PRO A 249 -7.85 -36.26 15.37
N SER A 250 -8.57 -36.82 16.36
CA SER A 250 -10.00 -37.08 16.28
C SER A 250 -10.87 -35.82 16.25
N GLN A 251 -10.35 -34.68 16.71
CA GLN A 251 -11.00 -33.39 16.67
C GLN A 251 -10.73 -32.63 15.35
N SER A 252 -9.72 -33.02 14.59
CA SER A 252 -9.45 -32.45 13.26
C SER A 252 -10.34 -33.12 12.21
N PRO A 253 -11.34 -32.42 11.64
CA PRO A 253 -12.21 -33.00 10.63
C PRO A 253 -11.42 -33.57 9.44
N LEU A 254 -10.34 -32.89 9.03
CA LEU A 254 -9.49 -33.31 7.92
C LEU A 254 -8.78 -34.64 8.21
N LEU A 255 -8.11 -34.78 9.35
CA LEU A 255 -7.44 -36.02 9.74
C LEU A 255 -8.43 -37.17 9.97
N LYS A 256 -9.59 -36.86 10.57
CA LYS A 256 -10.67 -37.86 10.76
C LYS A 256 -11.13 -38.45 9.42
N THR A 257 -11.40 -37.60 8.44
CA THR A 257 -11.82 -38.03 7.10
C THR A 257 -10.69 -38.75 6.36
N ALA A 258 -9.45 -38.26 6.44
CA ALA A 258 -8.30 -38.93 5.85
C ALA A 258 -8.10 -40.35 6.41
N LYS A 259 -8.32 -40.54 7.72
CA LYS A 259 -8.28 -41.86 8.37
C LYS A 259 -9.39 -42.77 7.87
N ALA A 260 -10.61 -42.28 7.76
CA ALA A 260 -11.76 -43.05 7.26
C ALA A 260 -11.58 -43.55 5.83
N HIS A 261 -10.88 -42.79 5.00
CA HIS A 261 -10.60 -43.15 3.60
C HIS A 261 -9.20 -43.76 3.36
N ASN A 262 -8.45 -44.06 4.42
CA ASN A 262 -7.08 -44.62 4.36
C ASN A 262 -6.13 -43.76 3.49
N ILE A 263 -6.14 -42.46 3.66
CA ILE A 263 -5.31 -41.52 2.89
C ILE A 263 -4.17 -41.01 3.79
N GLY A 264 -2.93 -41.20 3.33
CA GLY A 264 -1.69 -40.82 4.01
C GLY A 264 -1.42 -41.59 5.32
N GLU A 265 -0.23 -41.43 5.90
CA GLU A 265 0.17 -42.09 7.12
C GLU A 265 -0.18 -41.25 8.35
N GLN A 266 -0.95 -41.82 9.29
CA GLN A 266 -1.34 -41.17 10.52
C GLN A 266 -0.90 -41.87 11.79
N ASN A 267 -0.38 -43.10 11.68
CA ASN A 267 0.17 -43.79 12.84
C ASN A 267 1.61 -43.31 13.07
N LEU A 268 1.84 -42.62 14.19
CA LEU A 268 3.17 -42.09 14.54
C LEU A 268 4.24 -43.17 14.61
N ASN A 269 3.89 -44.42 14.93
CA ASN A 269 4.84 -45.53 14.91
C ASN A 269 5.37 -45.87 13.49
N ASN A 270 4.64 -45.49 12.46
CA ASN A 270 5.02 -45.66 11.05
C ASN A 270 5.64 -44.39 10.45
N ILE A 271 5.73 -43.31 11.24
CA ILE A 271 6.37 -42.06 10.82
C ILE A 271 7.73 -41.95 11.45
N THR A 272 8.76 -41.81 10.64
CA THR A 272 10.12 -41.50 11.12
C THR A 272 10.27 -40.00 11.24
N ILE A 273 10.47 -39.49 12.45
CA ILE A 273 10.77 -38.10 12.71
C ILE A 273 12.27 -37.86 12.52
N LEU A 274 12.62 -36.87 11.72
CA LEU A 274 13.99 -36.47 11.39
C LEU A 274 14.26 -35.08 11.97
N GLY A 275 15.34 -34.89 12.67
CA GLY A 275 15.70 -33.65 13.36
C GLY A 275 15.22 -33.60 14.80
N GLU A 276 14.45 -32.60 15.18
CA GLU A 276 13.93 -32.45 16.55
C GLU A 276 13.02 -33.59 16.96
N SER A 277 13.14 -34.06 18.20
CA SER A 277 12.20 -35.04 18.75
C SER A 277 10.81 -34.41 18.99
N LEU A 278 9.75 -35.23 18.91
CA LEU A 278 8.40 -34.71 19.21
C LEU A 278 8.29 -34.13 20.63
N SER A 279 9.03 -34.68 21.59
CA SER A 279 9.02 -34.19 22.97
C SER A 279 9.68 -32.80 23.10
N SER A 280 10.76 -32.53 22.36
CA SER A 280 11.44 -31.24 22.36
C SER A 280 10.70 -30.18 21.51
N ALA A 281 9.90 -30.63 20.55
CA ALA A 281 9.14 -29.76 19.65
C ALA A 281 7.77 -29.36 20.18
N LYS A 282 7.30 -29.95 21.31
CA LYS A 282 5.94 -29.67 21.84
C LYS A 282 5.71 -28.21 22.20
N ILE A 283 4.53 -27.72 21.80
CA ILE A 283 3.98 -26.40 22.13
C ILE A 283 2.64 -26.64 22.84
N PRO A 284 2.65 -26.99 24.13
CA PRO A 284 1.43 -27.41 24.84
C PRO A 284 0.44 -26.28 25.09
N ASP A 285 0.91 -25.04 25.03
CA ASP A 285 0.14 -23.82 25.24
C ASP A 285 -0.41 -23.21 23.93
N PHE A 286 -0.37 -23.94 22.81
CA PHE A 286 -0.98 -23.52 21.56
C PHE A 286 -2.51 -23.51 21.69
N ILE A 287 -3.14 -22.35 21.46
CA ILE A 287 -4.58 -22.17 21.65
C ILE A 287 -5.35 -22.51 20.37
N LEU A 288 -6.07 -23.63 20.41
CA LEU A 288 -6.91 -24.09 19.33
C LEU A 288 -8.30 -23.42 19.38
N PRO A 289 -8.95 -23.14 18.23
CA PRO A 289 -10.28 -22.57 18.18
C PRO A 289 -11.36 -23.60 18.54
N LYS A 290 -12.51 -23.13 18.98
CA LYS A 290 -13.74 -23.95 18.95
C LYS A 290 -14.18 -24.11 17.49
N LEU A 291 -14.53 -25.33 17.09
CA LEU A 291 -15.03 -25.61 15.75
C LEU A 291 -16.37 -24.91 15.52
N VAL A 292 -16.49 -24.26 14.37
CA VAL A 292 -17.70 -23.60 13.91
C VAL A 292 -18.24 -24.29 12.64
N PRO A 293 -19.58 -24.26 12.39
CA PRO A 293 -20.17 -24.83 11.17
C PRO A 293 -19.53 -24.28 9.90
N ILE A 294 -19.47 -25.11 8.85
CA ILE A 294 -18.90 -24.74 7.54
C ILE A 294 -19.83 -23.82 6.75
N GLY A 295 -21.16 -23.91 7.00
CA GLY A 295 -22.16 -23.26 6.20
C GLY A 295 -22.04 -21.74 6.14
N PHE A 296 -22.02 -21.26 4.92
CA PHE A 296 -22.44 -19.88 4.68
C PHE A 296 -23.96 -19.86 4.82
N THR A 297 -24.49 -19.23 5.87
CA THR A 297 -25.92 -18.99 5.94
C THR A 297 -26.37 -18.35 4.63
N THR A 298 -27.53 -18.80 4.11
CA THR A 298 -28.13 -18.23 2.88
C THR A 298 -28.16 -16.72 2.89
N PHE A 299 -28.26 -16.12 4.07
CA PHE A 299 -28.17 -14.67 4.29
C PHE A 299 -26.77 -14.08 3.94
N ARG A 300 -25.66 -14.74 4.28
CA ARG A 300 -24.30 -14.29 3.91
C ARG A 300 -24.04 -14.44 2.41
N VAL A 301 -24.54 -15.51 1.80
CA VAL A 301 -24.45 -15.73 0.35
C VAL A 301 -25.36 -14.75 -0.39
N MET A 302 -26.60 -14.53 0.10
CA MET A 302 -27.52 -13.53 -0.46
C MET A 302 -26.96 -12.12 -0.32
N LYS A 303 -26.33 -11.75 0.79
CA LYS A 303 -25.66 -10.46 0.97
C LYS A 303 -24.47 -10.29 0.00
N SER A 304 -23.71 -11.34 -0.25
CA SER A 304 -22.62 -11.33 -1.23
C SER A 304 -23.11 -11.34 -2.68
N LEU A 305 -24.18 -12.10 -2.98
CA LEU A 305 -24.86 -12.11 -4.29
C LEU A 305 -25.67 -10.82 -4.52
N ALA A 306 -26.36 -10.32 -3.51
CA ALA A 306 -27.08 -9.05 -3.57
C ALA A 306 -26.10 -7.89 -3.78
N LYS A 307 -24.93 -7.89 -3.12
CA LYS A 307 -23.86 -6.93 -3.39
C LYS A 307 -23.36 -7.02 -4.85
N HIS A 308 -23.37 -8.22 -5.44
CA HIS A 308 -22.93 -8.42 -6.84
C HIS A 308 -24.03 -8.18 -7.89
N LEU A 309 -25.30 -8.48 -7.56
CA LEU A 309 -26.46 -8.23 -8.41
C LEU A 309 -26.95 -6.78 -8.31
N TRP A 310 -26.80 -6.16 -7.12
CA TRP A 310 -27.07 -4.74 -6.90
C TRP A 310 -26.14 -3.85 -7.71
N LEU A 311 -24.87 -4.25 -7.85
CA LEU A 311 -23.90 -3.58 -8.73
C LEU A 311 -24.22 -3.73 -10.24
N LYS A 312 -25.13 -4.62 -10.63
CA LYS A 312 -25.39 -4.85 -12.08
C LYS A 312 -26.77 -4.45 -12.60
N SER A 313 -27.85 -4.30 -11.82
CA SER A 313 -29.14 -4.07 -12.47
C SER A 313 -30.35 -3.51 -11.68
N PHE A 314 -30.44 -3.45 -10.34
CA PHE A 314 -31.73 -3.08 -9.70
C PHE A 314 -31.60 -2.25 -8.41
N GLY A 315 -31.32 -0.96 -8.54
CA GLY A 315 -31.08 -0.03 -7.42
C GLY A 315 -32.28 0.47 -6.63
N LYS A 316 -33.55 0.18 -6.97
CA LYS A 316 -34.70 0.84 -6.35
C LYS A 316 -35.71 -0.07 -5.60
N ALA A 317 -35.84 -1.33 -5.95
CA ALA A 317 -36.83 -2.24 -5.34
C ALA A 317 -36.35 -2.94 -4.06
N VAL A 318 -35.03 -3.08 -3.86
CA VAL A 318 -34.45 -3.80 -2.71
C VAL A 318 -34.30 -2.90 -1.47
N LEU A 319 -34.22 -1.58 -1.64
CA LEU A 319 -34.12 -0.62 -0.53
C LEU A 319 -35.37 -0.63 0.35
N PHE A 320 -36.56 -0.86 -0.22
CA PHE A 320 -37.83 -0.89 0.51
C PHE A 320 -37.99 -2.13 1.42
N LEU A 321 -37.40 -3.26 1.06
CA LEU A 321 -37.44 -4.48 1.85
C LEU A 321 -36.40 -4.54 2.98
N LEU A 322 -35.30 -3.78 2.84
CA LEU A 322 -34.23 -3.69 3.85
C LEU A 322 -34.55 -2.69 4.97
N THR A 323 -35.40 -1.70 4.73
CA THR A 323 -35.82 -0.76 5.77
C THR A 323 -36.80 -1.38 6.78
N LEU A 324 -37.49 -2.47 6.42
CA LEU A 324 -38.40 -3.16 7.31
C LEU A 324 -37.73 -4.12 8.31
N SER A 325 -36.49 -4.55 8.05
CA SER A 325 -35.69 -5.42 8.94
C SER A 325 -34.79 -4.69 9.95
N LEU A 326 -34.74 -3.35 9.90
CA LEU A 326 -33.94 -2.50 10.79
C LEU A 326 -34.68 -2.06 12.06
N LEU A 327 -35.89 -2.56 12.32
CA LEU A 327 -36.69 -2.20 13.49
C LEU A 327 -36.58 -3.21 14.66
N LEU A 328 -35.58 -4.10 14.65
CA LEU A 328 -35.31 -4.94 15.83
C LEU A 328 -34.18 -4.32 16.66
N PRO A 329 -34.30 -4.27 17.99
CA PRO A 329 -33.36 -3.55 18.85
C PRO A 329 -31.97 -4.17 18.79
N MET A 330 -31.01 -3.35 18.39
CA MET A 330 -29.60 -3.66 18.56
C MET A 330 -29.26 -3.69 20.05
N HIS A 331 -29.00 -4.86 20.57
CA HIS A 331 -28.31 -4.99 21.85
C HIS A 331 -26.88 -4.44 21.65
N ALA A 332 -26.57 -3.48 22.49
CA ALA A 332 -25.24 -2.86 22.56
C ALA A 332 -24.17 -3.94 22.71
N PHE A 333 -23.30 -4.06 21.71
CA PHE A 333 -22.00 -4.67 21.91
C PHE A 333 -21.16 -3.64 22.65
N SER A 334 -20.82 -3.98 23.90
CA SER A 334 -19.82 -3.26 24.67
C SER A 334 -18.52 -3.19 23.89
N ASP A 335 -17.89 -2.04 23.95
CA ASP A 335 -16.54 -1.78 23.46
C ASP A 335 -15.56 -2.84 23.93
N SER A 336 -15.37 -3.88 23.10
CA SER A 336 -14.14 -4.65 23.14
C SER A 336 -13.12 -3.81 22.34
N GLU A 337 -12.09 -3.34 23.01
CA GLU A 337 -10.92 -2.73 22.40
C GLU A 337 -10.61 -3.45 21.09
N ALA A 338 -10.92 -2.80 19.97
CA ALA A 338 -10.45 -3.23 18.66
C ALA A 338 -8.95 -3.32 18.77
N ASN A 339 -8.37 -4.50 18.53
CA ASN A 339 -6.93 -4.67 18.42
C ASN A 339 -6.45 -3.72 17.31
N ARG A 340 -6.04 -2.53 17.70
CA ARG A 340 -5.32 -1.58 16.85
C ARG A 340 -4.08 -2.28 16.36
N LEU A 341 -3.63 -1.92 15.18
CA LEU A 341 -2.30 -2.25 14.67
C LEU A 341 -1.26 -1.76 15.70
N THR A 342 -0.90 -2.63 16.63
CA THR A 342 -0.07 -2.32 17.80
C THR A 342 1.42 -2.30 17.45
N ASN A 343 1.76 -2.31 16.16
CA ASN A 343 3.16 -2.42 15.71
C ASN A 343 3.84 -1.06 15.49
N PHE A 344 3.13 0.07 15.59
CA PHE A 344 3.80 1.36 15.50
C PHE A 344 4.67 1.58 16.74
N PRO A 345 5.95 2.00 16.61
CA PRO A 345 6.85 2.15 17.75
C PRO A 345 6.28 3.13 18.78
N SER A 346 6.30 2.74 20.05
CA SER A 346 5.84 3.61 21.15
C SER A 346 6.72 4.85 21.36
N GLN A 347 7.93 4.85 20.81
CA GLN A 347 8.86 5.97 20.84
C GLN A 347 9.38 6.22 19.42
N VAL A 348 9.20 7.43 18.93
CA VAL A 348 9.72 7.89 17.65
C VAL A 348 10.51 9.18 17.84
N ALA A 349 11.44 9.43 16.93
CA ALA A 349 12.21 10.66 16.85
C ALA A 349 12.11 11.25 15.44
N ILE A 350 12.42 12.55 15.31
CA ILE A 350 12.57 13.20 14.01
C ILE A 350 13.61 12.41 13.19
N ASP A 351 13.36 12.25 11.91
CA ASP A 351 14.11 11.45 10.93
C ASP A 351 13.98 9.92 11.07
N ASP A 352 13.21 9.41 12.01
CA ASP A 352 12.86 7.99 12.01
C ASP A 352 12.03 7.64 10.76
N ILE A 353 12.37 6.55 10.13
CA ILE A 353 11.58 5.94 9.06
C ILE A 353 11.02 4.63 9.58
N ILE A 354 9.70 4.49 9.53
CA ILE A 354 9.00 3.33 10.05
C ILE A 354 8.38 2.59 8.87
N HIS A 355 8.76 1.34 8.68
CA HIS A 355 8.08 0.43 7.79
C HIS A 355 6.79 -0.03 8.48
N VAL A 356 5.65 0.56 8.12
CA VAL A 356 4.38 0.42 8.84
C VAL A 356 3.91 -1.03 8.92
N PRO A 357 3.99 -1.84 7.84
CA PRO A 357 3.60 -3.25 7.91
C PRO A 357 4.33 -4.07 8.98
N THR A 358 5.56 -3.70 9.35
CA THR A 358 6.35 -4.42 10.36
C THR A 358 6.46 -3.67 11.69
N GLY A 359 6.10 -2.39 11.72
CA GLY A 359 6.33 -1.52 12.86
C GLY A 359 7.80 -1.27 13.18
N GLN A 360 8.71 -1.65 12.30
CA GLN A 360 10.15 -1.52 12.54
C GLN A 360 10.68 -0.19 12.04
N LYS A 361 11.58 0.41 12.81
CA LYS A 361 12.40 1.51 12.32
C LYS A 361 13.42 0.95 11.33
N VAL A 362 13.47 1.55 10.15
CA VAL A 362 14.40 1.18 9.08
C VAL A 362 15.37 2.32 8.80
N GLN A 363 16.54 1.99 8.28
CA GLN A 363 17.47 3.02 7.80
C GLN A 363 17.07 3.49 6.41
N PHE A 364 17.50 4.69 6.05
CA PHE A 364 17.24 5.21 4.69
C PHE A 364 17.81 4.30 3.59
N SER A 365 18.94 3.64 3.83
CA SER A 365 19.50 2.61 2.95
C SER A 365 18.55 1.44 2.70
N ASP A 366 17.81 1.03 3.74
CA ASP A 366 16.85 -0.06 3.62
C ASP A 366 15.64 0.36 2.77
N LEU A 367 15.16 1.60 2.98
CA LEU A 367 14.10 2.19 2.16
C LEU A 367 14.50 2.20 0.66
N THR A 368 15.77 2.51 0.35
CA THR A 368 16.23 2.56 -1.05
C THR A 368 16.21 1.20 -1.75
N HIS A 369 16.16 0.11 -0.99
CA HIS A 369 16.00 -1.24 -1.56
C HIS A 369 14.63 -1.38 -2.24
N PHE A 370 13.57 -0.82 -1.65
CA PHE A 370 12.21 -0.84 -2.23
C PHE A 370 12.07 -0.01 -3.50
N PHE A 371 12.99 0.93 -3.77
CA PHE A 371 12.98 1.71 -5.01
C PHE A 371 13.10 0.87 -6.28
N ASN A 372 13.81 -0.27 -6.23
CA ASN A 372 13.94 -1.16 -7.38
C ASN A 372 12.59 -1.72 -7.81
N CYS A 373 11.74 -1.99 -6.85
CA CYS A 373 10.51 -2.75 -7.00
C CYS A 373 9.31 -1.88 -7.35
N ALA A 374 9.36 -0.59 -7.01
CA ALA A 374 8.33 0.36 -7.38
C ALA A 374 8.45 0.76 -8.86
N SER A 375 7.37 0.67 -9.61
CA SER A 375 7.21 1.43 -10.85
C SER A 375 6.77 2.86 -10.53
N VAL A 376 5.96 3.04 -9.48
CA VAL A 376 5.54 4.34 -8.97
C VAL A 376 5.85 4.42 -7.48
N LEU A 377 6.53 5.48 -7.04
CA LEU A 377 6.75 5.79 -5.64
C LEU A 377 6.00 7.09 -5.31
N TYR A 378 5.05 7.01 -4.41
CA TYR A 378 4.30 8.17 -3.92
C TYR A 378 4.97 8.73 -2.68
N VAL A 379 5.22 10.03 -2.67
CA VAL A 379 5.81 10.72 -1.52
C VAL A 379 4.91 11.88 -1.16
N GLY A 380 4.25 11.75 -0.01
CA GLY A 380 3.31 12.75 0.49
C GLY A 380 3.95 14.04 0.94
N GLU A 381 3.10 15.01 1.26
CA GLU A 381 3.50 16.26 1.88
C GLU A 381 2.37 16.90 2.69
N THR A 382 2.74 17.71 3.68
CA THR A 382 1.93 18.81 4.19
C THR A 382 2.39 20.05 3.44
N HIS A 383 1.53 20.65 2.62
CA HIS A 383 1.90 21.66 1.61
C HIS A 383 2.77 22.83 2.11
N ALA A 384 2.57 23.28 3.34
CA ALA A 384 3.34 24.36 3.93
C ALA A 384 4.60 23.90 4.68
N ASN A 385 4.78 22.58 4.92
CA ASN A 385 5.87 22.08 5.74
C ASN A 385 7.14 21.84 4.92
N LYS A 386 8.15 22.69 5.09
CA LYS A 386 9.44 22.60 4.40
C LYS A 386 10.13 21.25 4.59
N ALA A 387 9.97 20.59 5.75
CA ALA A 387 10.61 19.31 6.00
C ALA A 387 10.04 18.20 5.12
N ALA A 388 8.74 18.22 4.79
CA ALA A 388 8.15 17.29 3.85
C ALA A 388 8.78 17.42 2.44
N HIS A 389 8.99 18.64 1.97
CA HIS A 389 9.65 18.89 0.67
C HIS A 389 11.14 18.49 0.68
N GLN A 390 11.81 18.58 1.83
CA GLN A 390 13.18 18.07 1.98
C GLN A 390 13.24 16.55 1.89
N VAL A 391 12.23 15.83 2.41
CA VAL A 391 12.08 14.38 2.22
C VAL A 391 11.90 14.05 0.74
N GLN A 392 10.98 14.76 0.04
CA GLN A 392 10.77 14.59 -1.40
C GLN A 392 12.06 14.81 -2.20
N LEU A 393 12.78 15.89 -1.91
CA LEU A 393 14.06 16.21 -2.59
C LEU A 393 15.13 15.15 -2.33
N LYS A 394 15.26 14.67 -1.08
CA LYS A 394 16.23 13.63 -0.70
C LYS A 394 15.95 12.34 -1.47
N ILE A 395 14.67 11.94 -1.53
CA ILE A 395 14.25 10.77 -2.29
C ILE A 395 14.52 10.97 -3.78
N LEU A 396 14.17 12.11 -4.36
CA LEU A 396 14.38 12.42 -5.77
C LEU A 396 15.88 12.32 -6.14
N LYS A 397 16.77 12.92 -5.35
CA LYS A 397 18.22 12.85 -5.57
C LYS A 397 18.73 11.41 -5.55
N THR A 398 18.33 10.64 -4.55
CA THR A 398 18.73 9.23 -4.41
C THR A 398 18.15 8.37 -5.54
N TYR A 399 16.93 8.66 -5.98
CA TYR A 399 16.29 7.98 -7.10
C TYR A 399 17.05 8.25 -8.40
N TYR A 400 17.46 9.51 -8.61
CA TYR A 400 18.29 9.88 -9.76
C TYR A 400 19.69 9.26 -9.71
N GLU A 401 20.34 9.24 -8.54
CA GLU A 401 21.64 8.55 -8.36
C GLU A 401 21.55 7.07 -8.74
N LYS A 402 20.44 6.45 -8.47
CA LYS A 402 20.23 5.02 -8.70
C LYS A 402 19.81 4.69 -10.13
N PHE A 403 18.92 5.47 -10.73
CA PHE A 403 18.27 5.18 -12.01
C PHE A 403 18.65 6.15 -13.13
N GLY A 404 19.36 7.24 -12.82
CA GLY A 404 19.75 8.24 -13.82
C GLY A 404 18.57 8.85 -14.56
N ASN A 405 18.69 8.95 -15.87
CA ASN A 405 17.68 9.56 -16.73
C ASN A 405 16.43 8.67 -16.98
N THR A 406 16.35 7.49 -16.36
CA THR A 406 15.18 6.60 -16.48
C THR A 406 14.08 6.94 -15.48
N ILE A 407 14.07 8.13 -14.89
CA ILE A 407 13.05 8.60 -13.97
C ILE A 407 12.23 9.74 -14.55
N ALA A 408 11.03 9.93 -13.99
CA ALA A 408 10.21 11.12 -14.17
C ALA A 408 9.53 11.45 -12.82
N ILE A 409 9.16 12.73 -12.64
CA ILE A 409 8.39 13.16 -11.47
C ILE A 409 7.02 13.66 -11.91
N GLY A 410 6.00 13.40 -11.09
CA GLY A 410 4.67 13.99 -11.24
C GLY A 410 4.39 14.90 -10.06
N MET A 411 3.82 16.06 -10.30
CA MET A 411 3.54 17.06 -9.26
C MET A 411 2.07 17.48 -9.30
N GLU A 412 1.39 17.34 -8.15
CA GLU A 412 0.02 17.79 -7.94
C GLU A 412 -0.16 19.28 -8.18
N MET A 413 0.89 20.05 -7.89
CA MET A 413 0.92 21.52 -7.92
C MET A 413 0.59 22.12 -9.28
N PHE A 414 0.70 21.31 -10.34
CA PHE A 414 0.47 21.76 -11.71
C PHE A 414 -0.74 21.08 -12.34
N THR A 415 -1.61 21.87 -12.97
CA THR A 415 -2.69 21.36 -13.79
C THR A 415 -2.24 21.07 -15.21
N ARG A 416 -2.85 20.08 -15.88
CA ARG A 416 -2.46 19.60 -17.23
C ARG A 416 -2.23 20.68 -18.29
N PRO A 417 -3.00 21.76 -18.37
CA PRO A 417 -2.78 22.80 -19.38
C PRO A 417 -1.39 23.45 -19.31
N TYR A 418 -0.73 23.37 -18.17
CA TYR A 418 0.61 23.99 -17.99
C TYR A 418 1.77 23.06 -18.32
N GLN A 419 1.52 21.83 -18.79
CA GLN A 419 2.57 20.89 -19.19
C GLN A 419 3.62 21.51 -20.14
N PRO A 420 3.25 22.30 -21.18
CA PRO A 420 4.24 22.88 -22.08
C PRO A 420 5.28 23.79 -21.38
N PHE A 421 4.88 24.47 -20.31
CA PHE A 421 5.78 25.34 -19.55
C PHE A 421 6.71 24.56 -18.62
N LEU A 422 6.23 23.41 -18.09
CA LEU A 422 7.09 22.46 -17.37
C LEU A 422 8.17 21.88 -18.31
N ASP A 423 7.79 21.55 -19.54
CA ASP A 423 8.73 21.04 -20.54
C ASP A 423 9.79 22.10 -20.89
N GLN A 424 9.37 23.36 -21.11
CA GLN A 424 10.29 24.48 -21.34
C GLN A 424 11.19 24.77 -20.14
N TRP A 425 10.69 24.64 -18.91
CA TRP A 425 11.47 24.78 -17.68
C TRP A 425 12.57 23.71 -17.61
N VAL A 426 12.22 22.46 -17.80
CA VAL A 426 13.17 21.32 -17.79
C VAL A 426 14.17 21.45 -18.94
N ALA A 427 13.74 21.91 -20.11
CA ALA A 427 14.64 22.21 -21.24
C ALA A 427 15.61 23.36 -20.95
N GLY A 428 15.26 24.26 -20.03
CA GLY A 428 16.03 25.47 -19.70
C GLY A 428 15.77 26.63 -20.67
N GLU A 429 14.62 26.60 -21.34
CA GLU A 429 14.22 27.60 -22.36
C GLU A 429 13.59 28.85 -21.72
N ILE A 430 13.05 28.72 -20.49
CA ILE A 430 12.48 29.84 -19.74
C ILE A 430 13.16 30.00 -18.38
N ASP A 431 13.23 31.22 -17.90
CA ASP A 431 13.71 31.55 -16.57
C ASP A 431 12.61 31.39 -15.50
N GLU A 432 12.99 31.58 -14.22
CA GLU A 432 12.09 31.41 -13.07
C GLU A 432 10.90 32.37 -13.12
N ASN A 433 11.15 33.62 -13.46
CA ASN A 433 10.08 34.65 -13.49
C ASN A 433 9.05 34.30 -14.56
N LYS A 434 9.51 33.91 -15.76
CA LYS A 434 8.63 33.50 -16.83
C LYS A 434 7.90 32.19 -16.49
N PHE A 435 8.57 31.25 -15.84
CA PHE A 435 7.96 30.00 -15.40
C PHE A 435 6.80 30.27 -14.43
N LEU A 436 6.99 31.10 -13.40
CA LEU A 436 5.97 31.46 -12.43
C LEU A 436 4.81 32.24 -13.06
N GLU A 437 5.10 33.14 -14.00
CA GLU A 437 4.09 33.89 -14.74
C GLU A 437 3.23 32.96 -15.60
N GLU A 438 3.83 32.10 -16.43
CA GLU A 438 3.11 31.24 -17.38
C GLU A 438 2.36 30.09 -16.69
N THR A 439 2.87 29.59 -15.56
CA THR A 439 2.17 28.57 -14.77
C THR A 439 1.11 29.17 -13.83
N HIS A 440 1.04 30.49 -13.74
CA HIS A 440 0.15 31.21 -12.83
C HIS A 440 0.24 30.70 -11.38
N TRP A 441 1.47 30.39 -10.91
CA TRP A 441 1.73 29.69 -9.66
C TRP A 441 0.91 30.21 -8.48
N ASP A 442 0.93 31.52 -8.24
CA ASP A 442 0.26 32.14 -7.09
C ASP A 442 -1.27 31.95 -7.09
N SER A 443 -1.89 31.96 -8.28
CA SER A 443 -3.35 31.82 -8.42
C SER A 443 -3.77 30.35 -8.65
N GLU A 444 -2.88 29.50 -9.16
CA GLU A 444 -3.17 28.10 -9.41
C GLU A 444 -2.91 27.23 -8.18
N TRP A 445 -1.77 27.43 -7.49
CA TRP A 445 -1.40 26.63 -6.31
C TRP A 445 -1.53 27.39 -4.99
N GLY A 446 -1.01 28.61 -4.92
CA GLY A 446 -1.18 29.51 -3.77
C GLY A 446 -0.25 29.25 -2.59
N TYR A 447 0.54 28.20 -2.59
CA TYR A 447 1.62 27.98 -1.61
C TYR A 447 2.94 28.57 -2.11
N ASP A 448 3.83 28.86 -1.15
CA ASP A 448 5.14 29.45 -1.43
C ASP A 448 5.94 28.59 -2.40
N TYR A 449 6.32 29.15 -3.56
CA TYR A 449 7.12 28.50 -4.59
C TYR A 449 8.46 27.99 -4.06
N TYR A 450 9.07 28.69 -3.12
CA TYR A 450 10.40 28.33 -2.59
C TYR A 450 10.39 27.06 -1.74
N LEU A 451 9.23 26.54 -1.36
CA LEU A 451 9.12 25.19 -0.79
C LEU A 451 9.42 24.11 -1.84
N TYR A 452 9.11 24.37 -3.10
CA TYR A 452 9.20 23.43 -4.23
C TYR A 452 10.39 23.69 -5.15
N LYS A 453 10.98 24.89 -5.05
CA LYS A 453 12.04 25.37 -5.95
C LYS A 453 13.20 24.39 -6.08
N ASP A 454 13.72 23.85 -4.97
CA ASP A 454 14.87 22.95 -4.98
C ASP A 454 14.58 21.65 -5.76
N ILE A 455 13.34 21.17 -5.75
CA ILE A 455 12.89 20.00 -6.51
C ILE A 455 12.85 20.34 -8.00
N LEU A 456 12.29 21.48 -8.36
CA LEU A 456 12.15 21.95 -9.74
C LEU A 456 13.52 22.31 -10.35
N ASP A 457 14.38 22.93 -9.58
CA ASP A 457 15.76 23.25 -10.00
C ASP A 457 16.58 21.98 -10.24
N PHE A 458 16.46 20.99 -9.36
CA PHE A 458 17.13 19.70 -9.54
C PHE A 458 16.59 18.96 -10.78
N ALA A 459 15.28 18.98 -10.99
CA ALA A 459 14.67 18.40 -12.18
C ALA A 459 15.19 19.08 -13.47
N ARG A 460 15.30 20.42 -13.47
CA ARG A 460 15.86 21.21 -14.57
C ARG A 460 17.34 20.89 -14.80
N GLU A 461 18.16 20.88 -13.75
CA GLU A 461 19.58 20.57 -13.82
C GLU A 461 19.84 19.18 -14.42
N LYS A 462 19.06 18.19 -13.99
CA LYS A 462 19.22 16.78 -14.39
C LYS A 462 18.37 16.39 -15.60
N LYS A 463 17.60 17.32 -16.18
CA LYS A 463 16.69 17.07 -17.31
C LYS A 463 15.68 15.97 -17.01
N ILE A 464 15.16 15.93 -15.78
CA ILE A 464 14.13 14.99 -15.36
C ILE A 464 12.78 15.53 -15.80
N PRO A 465 11.98 14.76 -16.56
CA PRO A 465 10.63 15.18 -16.93
C PRO A 465 9.75 15.45 -15.71
N VAL A 466 9.06 16.60 -15.72
CA VAL A 466 8.09 17.00 -14.69
C VAL A 466 6.70 16.95 -15.32
N ILE A 467 5.82 16.13 -14.76
CA ILE A 467 4.48 15.87 -15.29
C ILE A 467 3.44 16.60 -14.45
N ALA A 468 2.61 17.41 -15.10
CA ALA A 468 1.47 18.07 -14.50
C ALA A 468 0.36 17.03 -14.21
N LEU A 469 0.03 16.83 -12.94
CA LEU A 469 -0.91 15.79 -12.57
C LEU A 469 -2.35 16.29 -12.50
N ASN A 470 -2.59 17.50 -12.01
CA ASN A 470 -3.88 17.96 -11.51
C ASN A 470 -4.89 18.30 -12.62
N ALA A 471 -6.16 18.32 -12.21
CA ALA A 471 -7.27 18.68 -13.07
C ALA A 471 -7.30 20.19 -13.40
N PRO A 472 -7.71 20.58 -14.62
CA PRO A 472 -7.93 21.99 -14.94
C PRO A 472 -8.98 22.62 -14.02
N LYS A 473 -8.72 23.84 -13.51
CA LYS A 473 -9.66 24.55 -12.61
C LYS A 473 -11.08 24.69 -13.17
N ALA A 474 -11.23 24.86 -14.48
CA ALA A 474 -12.54 24.93 -15.11
C ALA A 474 -13.36 23.65 -14.89
N VAL A 475 -12.69 22.48 -14.97
CA VAL A 475 -13.32 21.17 -14.73
C VAL A 475 -13.66 21.00 -13.26
N VAL A 476 -12.76 21.37 -12.36
CA VAL A 476 -13.00 21.33 -10.91
C VAL A 476 -14.18 22.21 -10.55
N LYS A 477 -14.24 23.44 -11.07
CA LYS A 477 -15.35 24.38 -10.84
C LYS A 477 -16.69 23.85 -11.34
N MET A 478 -16.69 23.18 -12.48
CA MET A 478 -17.88 22.56 -13.06
C MET A 478 -18.43 21.46 -12.13
N VAL A 479 -17.57 20.56 -11.66
CA VAL A 479 -17.98 19.47 -10.76
C VAL A 479 -18.34 20.00 -9.37
N SER A 480 -17.61 20.96 -8.83
CA SER A 480 -17.92 21.60 -7.55
C SER A 480 -19.31 22.28 -7.54
N LYS A 481 -19.69 22.90 -8.65
CA LYS A 481 -20.99 23.54 -8.80
C LYS A 481 -22.14 22.55 -8.95
N ASN A 482 -21.98 21.58 -9.85
CA ASN A 482 -23.08 20.73 -10.32
C ASN A 482 -23.11 19.34 -9.65
N GLY A 483 -22.00 18.89 -9.05
CA GLY A 483 -21.78 17.49 -8.69
C GLY A 483 -21.66 16.60 -9.93
N LEU A 484 -21.11 15.41 -9.80
CA LEU A 484 -20.99 14.45 -10.93
C LEU A 484 -22.34 14.04 -11.51
N LYS A 485 -23.37 13.95 -10.67
CA LYS A 485 -24.73 13.59 -11.10
C LYS A 485 -25.42 14.69 -11.89
N GLY A 486 -25.07 15.96 -11.65
CA GLY A 486 -25.68 17.11 -12.33
C GLY A 486 -25.05 17.45 -13.68
N LEU A 487 -24.02 16.74 -14.10
CA LEU A 487 -23.32 16.99 -15.36
C LEU A 487 -24.08 16.39 -16.55
N SER A 488 -24.11 17.14 -17.67
CA SER A 488 -24.57 16.64 -18.97
C SER A 488 -23.63 15.55 -19.52
N GLU A 489 -24.10 14.76 -20.47
CA GLU A 489 -23.31 13.72 -21.11
C GLU A 489 -22.08 14.29 -21.86
N GLU A 490 -22.17 15.52 -22.39
CA GLU A 490 -21.01 16.19 -23.01
C GLU A 490 -19.96 16.63 -21.99
N GLU A 491 -20.39 17.10 -20.83
CA GLU A 491 -19.48 17.45 -19.73
C GLU A 491 -18.79 16.20 -19.16
N LYS A 492 -19.51 15.10 -19.00
CA LYS A 492 -18.96 13.80 -18.53
C LYS A 492 -17.89 13.24 -19.46
N LYS A 493 -17.98 13.47 -20.77
CA LYS A 493 -16.94 13.04 -21.73
C LYS A 493 -15.58 13.72 -21.52
N GLN A 494 -15.56 14.87 -20.85
CA GLN A 494 -14.32 15.60 -20.55
C GLN A 494 -13.61 15.06 -19.29
N LEU A 495 -14.30 14.19 -18.53
CA LEU A 495 -13.79 13.65 -17.28
C LEU A 495 -13.09 12.29 -17.51
N PRO A 496 -12.10 11.95 -16.66
CA PRO A 496 -11.66 10.56 -16.57
C PRO A 496 -12.80 9.67 -16.06
N GLU A 497 -12.62 8.37 -16.17
CA GLU A 497 -13.49 7.42 -15.44
C GLU A 497 -13.34 7.66 -13.95
N ILE A 498 -14.44 8.01 -13.26
CA ILE A 498 -14.45 8.32 -11.83
C ILE A 498 -15.13 7.18 -11.06
N ASP A 499 -14.40 6.53 -10.15
CA ASP A 499 -14.94 5.54 -9.24
C ASP A 499 -15.16 6.16 -7.85
N THR A 500 -16.42 6.22 -7.42
CA THR A 500 -16.84 6.72 -6.11
C THR A 500 -17.35 5.59 -5.20
N THR A 501 -17.04 4.34 -5.52
CA THR A 501 -17.64 3.17 -4.83
C THR A 501 -16.87 2.73 -3.59
N ASP A 502 -15.69 3.28 -3.30
CA ASP A 502 -14.93 2.98 -2.11
C ASP A 502 -15.54 3.64 -0.87
N ASN A 503 -16.12 2.81 -0.01
CA ASN A 503 -16.78 3.28 1.21
C ASN A 503 -15.80 3.71 2.30
N PHE A 504 -14.57 3.17 2.34
CA PHE A 504 -13.57 3.58 3.32
C PHE A 504 -12.95 4.92 2.94
N HIS A 505 -12.64 5.12 1.66
CA HIS A 505 -12.22 6.41 1.15
C HIS A 505 -13.27 7.49 1.42
N ARG A 506 -14.54 7.20 1.14
CA ARG A 506 -15.65 8.12 1.44
C ARG A 506 -15.73 8.45 2.93
N ALA A 507 -15.63 7.45 3.82
CA ALA A 507 -15.65 7.68 5.28
C ALA A 507 -14.48 8.56 5.74
N TYR A 508 -13.28 8.35 5.17
CA TYR A 508 -12.12 9.20 5.41
C TYR A 508 -12.38 10.66 5.00
N LEU A 509 -12.87 10.88 3.78
CA LEU A 509 -13.17 12.23 3.28
C LEU A 509 -14.27 12.93 4.10
N GLU A 510 -15.31 12.22 4.49
CA GLU A 510 -16.37 12.75 5.35
C GLU A 510 -15.83 13.17 6.73
N ARG A 511 -14.88 12.43 7.29
CA ARG A 511 -14.21 12.77 8.54
C ARG A 511 -13.32 14.00 8.37
N ALA A 512 -12.45 14.02 7.36
CA ALA A 512 -11.54 15.13 7.09
C ALA A 512 -12.30 16.46 6.93
N ILE A 513 -13.46 16.42 6.25
CA ILE A 513 -14.33 17.61 6.15
C ILE A 513 -14.83 18.06 7.52
N ARG A 514 -15.37 17.12 8.32
CA ARG A 514 -15.97 17.47 9.63
C ARG A 514 -14.95 18.09 10.59
N GLU A 515 -13.69 17.73 10.46
CA GLU A 515 -12.59 18.26 11.29
C GLU A 515 -12.13 19.64 10.83
N HIS A 516 -12.25 19.96 9.53
CA HIS A 516 -11.72 21.20 8.95
C HIS A 516 -12.77 22.27 8.60
N MET A 517 -14.06 21.94 8.59
CA MET A 517 -15.11 22.90 8.20
C MET A 517 -15.86 23.48 9.41
N VAL A 518 -15.81 24.81 9.53
CA VAL A 518 -16.62 25.59 10.47
C VAL A 518 -18.10 25.62 10.05
N ASP A 519 -18.39 25.47 8.75
CA ASP A 519 -19.75 25.49 8.19
C ASP A 519 -20.28 24.07 7.98
N ARG A 520 -21.25 23.66 8.81
CA ARG A 520 -21.92 22.36 8.77
C ARG A 520 -22.90 22.16 7.61
N THR A 521 -23.04 23.14 6.72
CA THR A 521 -23.99 23.12 5.59
C THR A 521 -23.36 22.71 4.27
N ALA A 522 -22.05 22.42 4.25
CA ALA A 522 -21.35 22.01 3.04
C ALA A 522 -21.94 20.71 2.46
N ASP A 523 -22.09 20.69 1.14
CA ASP A 523 -22.56 19.53 0.39
C ASP A 523 -21.46 18.45 0.33
N LEU A 524 -21.48 17.53 1.30
CA LEU A 524 -20.51 16.43 1.43
C LEU A 524 -20.41 15.59 0.16
N GLU A 525 -21.49 15.45 -0.61
CA GLU A 525 -21.47 14.69 -1.85
C GLU A 525 -20.64 15.40 -2.92
N LYS A 526 -20.82 16.72 -3.09
CA LYS A 526 -20.02 17.50 -4.06
C LYS A 526 -18.55 17.57 -3.68
N TYR A 527 -18.24 17.67 -2.38
CA TYR A 527 -16.86 17.63 -1.94
C TYR A 527 -16.20 16.27 -2.28
N ASN A 528 -16.89 15.18 -1.98
CA ASN A 528 -16.43 13.85 -2.33
C ASN A 528 -16.26 13.69 -3.86
N ASP A 529 -17.18 14.26 -4.65
CA ASP A 529 -17.08 14.27 -6.10
C ASP A 529 -15.82 15.00 -6.61
N VAL A 530 -15.49 16.15 -5.99
CA VAL A 530 -14.31 16.96 -6.34
C VAL A 530 -13.01 16.23 -5.94
N GLN A 531 -12.95 15.63 -4.75
CA GLN A 531 -11.77 14.88 -4.31
C GLN A 531 -11.50 13.69 -5.23
N ASN A 532 -12.52 12.89 -5.54
CA ASN A 532 -12.39 11.81 -6.50
C ASN A 532 -11.99 12.30 -7.89
N LEU A 533 -12.51 13.45 -8.34
CA LEU A 533 -12.11 14.06 -9.60
C LEU A 533 -10.61 14.36 -9.64
N TRP A 534 -10.07 15.04 -8.63
CA TRP A 534 -8.65 15.37 -8.56
C TRP A 534 -7.78 14.11 -8.64
N GLU A 535 -8.08 13.13 -7.81
CA GLU A 535 -7.31 11.89 -7.72
C GLU A 535 -7.38 11.06 -9.02
N GLU A 536 -8.55 10.98 -9.65
CA GLU A 536 -8.71 10.29 -10.93
C GLU A 536 -7.99 11.00 -12.08
N TYR A 537 -7.96 12.34 -12.06
CA TYR A 537 -7.16 13.12 -13.00
C TYR A 537 -5.67 12.87 -12.81
N MET A 538 -5.19 12.94 -11.56
CA MET A 538 -3.79 12.69 -11.23
C MET A 538 -3.38 11.27 -11.60
N ALA A 539 -4.20 10.28 -11.27
CA ALA A 539 -3.97 8.89 -11.64
C ALA A 539 -3.92 8.69 -13.15
N GLN A 540 -4.86 9.29 -13.89
CA GLN A 540 -4.85 9.22 -15.36
C GLN A 540 -3.62 9.90 -15.96
N SER A 541 -3.14 11.03 -15.39
CA SER A 541 -1.92 11.70 -15.85
C SER A 541 -0.70 10.79 -15.72
N ILE A 542 -0.55 10.11 -14.57
CA ILE A 542 0.53 9.14 -14.33
C ILE A 542 0.46 7.98 -15.32
N VAL A 543 -0.71 7.36 -15.46
CA VAL A 543 -0.89 6.20 -16.34
C VAL A 543 -0.67 6.57 -17.81
N ASN A 544 -1.18 7.73 -18.25
CA ASN A 544 -0.98 8.20 -19.62
C ASN A 544 0.50 8.41 -19.92
N TYR A 545 1.24 9.03 -18.99
CA TYR A 545 2.68 9.23 -19.17
C TYR A 545 3.42 7.89 -19.21
N LEU A 546 3.21 7.01 -18.24
CA LEU A 546 3.89 5.70 -18.18
C LEU A 546 3.52 4.77 -19.34
N SER A 547 2.37 4.99 -19.98
CA SER A 547 1.96 4.26 -21.19
C SER A 547 2.46 4.89 -22.49
N SER A 548 3.01 6.10 -22.45
CA SER A 548 3.55 6.81 -23.59
C SER A 548 4.90 6.23 -24.04
N TRP A 549 5.33 6.57 -25.26
CA TRP A 549 6.66 6.21 -25.75
C TRP A 549 7.79 6.73 -24.86
N GLU A 550 7.64 7.93 -24.30
CA GLU A 550 8.63 8.60 -23.47
C GLU A 550 8.70 8.05 -22.05
N GLY A 551 7.56 7.57 -21.52
CA GLY A 551 7.40 7.16 -20.12
C GLY A 551 7.45 5.65 -19.86
N LYS A 552 7.24 4.81 -20.88
CA LYS A 552 7.01 3.36 -20.74
C LYS A 552 8.09 2.57 -19.99
N ASP A 553 9.33 3.07 -20.02
CA ASP A 553 10.49 2.42 -19.37
C ASP A 553 11.02 3.25 -18.19
N LYS A 554 10.23 4.22 -17.70
CA LYS A 554 10.66 5.10 -16.61
C LYS A 554 10.06 4.64 -15.26
N LYS A 555 10.86 4.88 -14.22
CA LYS A 555 10.40 4.88 -12.83
C LYS A 555 9.76 6.24 -12.53
N PHE A 556 8.68 6.26 -11.77
CA PHE A 556 7.91 7.48 -11.54
C PHE A 556 7.84 7.85 -10.07
N LEU A 557 8.15 9.11 -9.75
CA LEU A 557 7.94 9.69 -8.42
C LEU A 557 6.71 10.60 -8.47
N ALA A 558 5.71 10.36 -7.66
CA ALA A 558 4.53 11.21 -7.54
C ALA A 558 4.58 12.00 -6.24
N PHE A 559 4.57 13.33 -6.33
CA PHE A 559 4.52 14.26 -5.21
C PHE A 559 3.13 14.85 -5.10
N ALA A 560 2.47 14.61 -3.98
CA ALA A 560 1.11 15.05 -3.71
C ALA A 560 0.86 15.24 -2.21
N GLY A 561 -0.18 15.97 -1.86
CA GLY A 561 -0.61 16.11 -0.47
C GLY A 561 -0.91 14.76 0.18
N ASN A 562 -0.58 14.64 1.45
CA ASN A 562 -0.77 13.43 2.26
C ASN A 562 -2.18 12.83 2.13
N GLY A 563 -3.22 13.68 2.03
CA GLY A 563 -4.61 13.26 1.87
C GLY A 563 -4.90 12.45 0.61
N HIS A 564 -4.08 12.60 -0.44
CA HIS A 564 -4.24 11.90 -1.72
C HIS A 564 -3.50 10.57 -1.80
N ILE A 565 -2.70 10.21 -0.79
CA ILE A 565 -1.93 8.97 -0.78
C ILE A 565 -2.22 8.06 0.42
N ILE A 566 -2.78 8.63 1.50
CA ILE A 566 -3.04 7.89 2.74
C ILE A 566 -4.00 6.71 2.52
N TYR A 567 -3.72 5.58 3.18
CA TYR A 567 -4.48 4.32 3.08
C TYR A 567 -4.59 3.75 1.66
N ASP A 568 -3.75 4.20 0.73
CA ASP A 568 -3.81 3.91 -0.70
C ASP A 568 -5.10 4.40 -1.41
N PHE A 569 -5.97 5.15 -0.75
CA PHE A 569 -7.31 5.49 -1.26
C PHE A 569 -7.30 6.34 -2.53
N GLY A 570 -6.45 7.35 -2.54
CA GLY A 570 -6.45 8.37 -3.58
C GLY A 570 -5.73 7.93 -4.87
N ILE A 571 -4.63 8.61 -5.18
CA ILE A 571 -3.86 8.38 -6.41
C ILE A 571 -3.34 6.94 -6.51
N PRO A 572 -2.78 6.30 -5.44
CA PRO A 572 -2.15 4.99 -5.57
C PRO A 572 -3.12 3.90 -6.05
N GLU A 573 -4.30 3.77 -5.42
CA GLU A 573 -5.31 2.79 -5.82
C GLU A 573 -5.82 3.05 -7.24
N LYS A 574 -6.06 4.31 -7.59
CA LYS A 574 -6.60 4.70 -8.90
C LYS A 574 -5.60 4.47 -10.04
N VAL A 575 -4.30 4.65 -9.80
CA VAL A 575 -3.24 4.26 -10.75
C VAL A 575 -3.15 2.74 -10.85
N PHE A 576 -3.15 2.04 -9.72
CA PHE A 576 -3.07 0.59 -9.71
C PHE A 576 -4.27 -0.06 -10.41
N ARG A 577 -5.48 0.43 -10.20
CA ARG A 577 -6.69 -0.05 -10.88
C ARG A 577 -6.56 0.01 -12.42
N ARG A 578 -5.88 1.04 -12.95
CA ARG A 578 -5.71 1.25 -14.39
C ARG A 578 -4.53 0.51 -15.00
N SER A 579 -3.45 0.34 -14.24
CA SER A 579 -2.15 -0.08 -14.80
C SER A 579 -1.59 -1.36 -14.20
N HIS A 580 -2.02 -1.73 -12.99
CA HIS A 580 -1.46 -2.83 -12.18
C HIS A 580 0.05 -2.71 -11.91
N LEU A 581 0.60 -1.49 -12.01
CA LEU A 581 2.01 -1.23 -11.74
C LEU A 581 2.29 -1.32 -10.23
N PRO A 582 3.39 -1.95 -9.80
CA PRO A 582 3.76 -2.00 -8.40
C PRO A 582 4.16 -0.62 -7.89
N TYR A 583 3.78 -0.33 -6.64
CA TYR A 583 4.05 0.96 -6.01
C TYR A 583 4.33 0.82 -4.52
N TYR A 584 4.90 1.89 -3.94
CA TYR A 584 5.02 2.11 -2.51
C TYR A 584 4.62 3.53 -2.16
N THR A 585 4.20 3.72 -0.90
CA THR A 585 3.77 5.00 -0.36
C THR A 585 4.67 5.42 0.80
N ILE A 586 5.11 6.68 0.81
CA ILE A 586 5.88 7.29 1.89
C ILE A 586 5.08 8.49 2.42
N TYR A 587 4.71 8.43 3.69
CA TYR A 587 3.93 9.44 4.38
C TYR A 587 4.83 10.25 5.33
N PRO A 588 5.18 11.50 5.05
CA PRO A 588 5.84 12.38 5.99
C PRO A 588 4.86 12.78 7.11
N ALA A 589 5.14 12.32 8.34
CA ALA A 589 4.30 12.57 9.51
C ALA A 589 4.96 13.58 10.46
N GLU A 590 4.23 14.63 10.82
CA GLU A 590 4.71 15.63 11.76
C GLU A 590 4.77 15.10 13.18
N PHE A 591 5.85 15.41 13.91
CA PHE A 591 6.05 15.01 15.29
C PHE A 591 6.09 16.19 16.23
N HIS A 592 5.13 16.26 17.16
CA HIS A 592 4.94 17.36 18.10
C HIS A 592 5.54 17.07 19.50
N GLY A 593 6.76 16.58 19.57
CA GLY A 593 7.49 16.41 20.84
C GLY A 593 7.04 15.20 21.66
N ASP A 594 6.69 15.37 22.95
CA ASP A 594 6.37 14.29 23.90
C ASP A 594 5.04 13.55 23.62
N LYS A 595 4.31 13.95 22.61
CA LYS A 595 3.12 13.20 22.13
C LYS A 595 3.58 12.21 21.07
N PRO A 596 3.12 10.96 21.10
CA PRO A 596 3.29 10.09 19.95
C PRO A 596 2.76 10.80 18.71
N PRO A 597 3.33 10.55 17.51
CA PRO A 597 2.72 11.07 16.29
C PRO A 597 1.25 10.73 16.39
N PRO A 598 0.34 11.66 16.09
CA PRO A 598 -1.04 11.52 16.48
C PRO A 598 -1.56 10.20 15.93
N GLU A 599 -1.57 9.15 16.80
CA GLU A 599 -2.15 7.83 16.48
C GLU A 599 -3.57 8.02 15.97
N HIS A 600 -4.23 9.11 16.41
CA HIS A 600 -5.56 9.49 16.00
C HIS A 600 -5.67 9.95 14.55
N ASP A 601 -4.61 10.53 13.97
CA ASP A 601 -4.64 11.06 12.61
C ASP A 601 -4.17 10.02 11.58
N LEU A 602 -3.32 9.07 12.00
CA LEU A 602 -2.77 8.03 11.13
C LEU A 602 -3.53 6.69 11.21
N PHE A 603 -4.20 6.38 12.32
CA PHE A 603 -4.90 5.12 12.52
C PHE A 603 -6.33 5.38 12.95
N LEU A 604 -7.22 5.47 11.97
CA LEU A 604 -8.63 5.69 12.20
C LEU A 604 -9.33 4.36 12.56
N PRO A 605 -10.08 4.28 13.66
CA PRO A 605 -10.74 3.04 14.09
C PRO A 605 -11.70 2.44 13.03
N GLU A 606 -12.31 3.32 12.24
CA GLU A 606 -13.24 2.94 11.17
C GLU A 606 -12.56 2.46 9.88
N ILE A 607 -11.23 2.68 9.75
CA ILE A 607 -10.45 2.32 8.57
C ILE A 607 -9.42 1.25 8.96
N PRO A 608 -9.70 -0.04 8.70
CA PRO A 608 -8.80 -1.14 9.05
C PRO A 608 -7.67 -1.32 8.02
N LEU A 609 -7.02 -0.20 7.63
CA LEU A 609 -5.93 -0.16 6.66
C LEU A 609 -4.75 0.57 7.27
N GLU A 610 -3.56 0.28 6.78
CA GLU A 610 -2.35 0.99 7.15
C GLU A 610 -2.28 2.34 6.42
N PRO A 611 -1.80 3.41 7.09
CA PRO A 611 -1.79 4.74 6.49
C PRO A 611 -0.86 4.86 5.27
N ALA A 612 0.22 4.10 5.22
CA ALA A 612 1.19 4.05 4.13
C ALA A 612 2.12 2.83 4.31
N ASP A 613 2.96 2.52 3.32
CA ASP A 613 4.02 1.51 3.49
C ASP A 613 5.12 2.01 4.42
N PHE A 614 5.46 3.31 4.32
CA PHE A 614 6.46 3.96 5.17
C PHE A 614 5.92 5.25 5.75
N VAL A 615 6.17 5.47 7.04
CA VAL A 615 5.99 6.76 7.70
C VAL A 615 7.37 7.34 7.98
N TRP A 616 7.62 8.54 7.47
CA TRP A 616 8.83 9.30 7.77
C TRP A 616 8.52 10.43 8.73
N VAL A 617 9.08 10.35 9.94
CA VAL A 617 8.82 11.32 11.01
C VAL A 617 9.58 12.61 10.73
N ILE A 618 8.86 13.71 10.59
CA ILE A 618 9.42 15.03 10.27
C ILE A 618 9.10 16.05 11.39
N PRO A 619 9.88 17.16 11.46
CA PRO A 619 9.53 18.27 12.34
C PRO A 619 8.12 18.80 12.04
N PRO A 620 7.38 19.27 13.06
CA PRO A 620 6.09 19.88 12.87
C PRO A 620 6.21 21.18 12.05
N LEU A 621 5.12 21.55 11.39
CA LEU A 621 5.03 22.85 10.75
C LEU A 621 5.25 23.95 11.81
N VAL A 622 6.33 24.66 11.67
CA VAL A 622 6.56 25.91 12.43
C VAL A 622 5.98 27.04 11.58
N GLU A 623 4.88 27.62 12.01
CA GLU A 623 4.38 28.85 11.40
C GLU A 623 5.47 29.92 11.49
N GLN A 624 6.22 30.08 10.43
CA GLN A 624 7.11 31.22 10.30
C GLN A 624 6.24 32.43 10.02
N LYS A 625 6.15 33.33 10.97
CA LYS A 625 5.52 34.63 10.73
C LYS A 625 6.23 35.26 9.53
N ARG A 626 5.48 35.46 8.47
CA ARG A 626 6.05 36.00 7.21
C ARG A 626 6.44 37.45 7.40
N ILE A 627 7.58 37.84 6.87
CA ILE A 627 8.03 39.22 6.85
C ILE A 627 7.43 39.92 5.64
N TYR A 628 6.71 40.99 5.89
CA TYR A 628 6.08 41.81 4.86
C TYR A 628 6.58 43.23 4.96
N LEU A 629 6.63 43.94 3.83
CA LEU A 629 6.72 45.40 3.82
C LEU A 629 5.36 46.03 4.20
N GLY A 630 4.27 45.32 4.00
CA GLY A 630 2.91 45.81 4.18
C GLY A 630 2.44 46.68 3.02
N VAL A 631 2.71 46.26 1.80
CA VAL A 631 2.26 46.91 0.56
C VAL A 631 1.55 45.91 -0.34
N GLN A 632 0.45 46.32 -0.95
CA GLN A 632 -0.15 45.61 -2.07
C GLN A 632 0.40 46.19 -3.38
N LEU A 633 0.92 45.30 -4.24
CA LEU A 633 1.60 45.71 -5.45
C LEU A 633 0.83 45.31 -6.70
N GLN A 634 0.82 46.16 -7.71
CA GLN A 634 0.35 45.86 -9.05
C GLN A 634 1.47 46.01 -10.05
N LYS A 635 1.68 44.97 -10.89
CA LYS A 635 2.58 45.04 -12.02
C LYS A 635 1.89 45.72 -13.20
N LYS A 636 2.48 46.82 -13.71
CA LYS A 636 2.01 47.51 -14.91
C LYS A 636 2.59 46.89 -16.18
N SER A 637 2.03 47.24 -17.33
CA SER A 637 2.44 46.76 -18.66
C SER A 637 3.90 47.06 -19.03
N ASP A 638 4.53 48.05 -18.37
CA ASP A 638 5.94 48.41 -18.49
C ASP A 638 6.84 47.67 -17.48
N ASN A 639 6.38 46.62 -16.85
CA ASN A 639 7.05 45.84 -15.82
C ASN A 639 7.37 46.59 -14.51
N LYS A 640 6.75 47.73 -14.25
CA LYS A 640 6.89 48.49 -13.00
C LYS A 640 5.97 47.97 -11.93
N LEU A 641 6.49 47.81 -10.70
CA LEU A 641 5.72 47.39 -9.53
C LEU A 641 5.22 48.62 -8.78
N VAL A 642 3.95 48.90 -8.87
CA VAL A 642 3.31 50.12 -8.28
C VAL A 642 2.59 49.73 -7.00
N ILE A 643 2.80 50.48 -5.94
CA ILE A 643 2.07 50.34 -4.67
C ILE A 643 0.62 50.80 -4.88
N GLN A 644 -0.32 49.89 -4.67
CA GLN A 644 -1.77 50.16 -4.74
C GLN A 644 -2.37 50.49 -3.38
N GLU A 645 -1.85 49.79 -2.34
CA GLU A 645 -2.35 49.95 -0.98
C GLU A 645 -1.19 49.76 0.00
N ILE A 646 -1.26 50.41 1.15
CA ILE A 646 -0.30 50.29 2.25
C ILE A 646 -1.07 49.88 3.49
N THR A 647 -0.64 48.77 4.09
CA THR A 647 -1.21 48.25 5.32
C THR A 647 -0.90 49.23 6.47
N PRO A 648 -1.92 49.69 7.25
CA PRO A 648 -1.69 50.53 8.41
C PRO A 648 -0.69 49.91 9.41
N LYS A 649 0.11 50.72 10.06
CA LYS A 649 1.13 50.32 11.04
C LYS A 649 2.21 49.38 10.49
N SER A 650 2.34 49.27 9.16
CA SER A 650 3.33 48.40 8.51
C SER A 650 4.71 49.05 8.43
N PRO A 651 5.78 48.23 8.11
CA PRO A 651 7.11 48.74 7.81
C PRO A 651 7.12 49.80 6.69
N ALA A 652 6.33 49.64 5.65
CA ALA A 652 6.22 50.56 4.53
C ALA A 652 5.59 51.91 4.95
N GLU A 653 4.49 51.88 5.73
CA GLU A 653 3.88 53.10 6.23
C GLU A 653 4.85 53.88 7.12
N LYS A 654 5.51 53.19 8.08
CA LYS A 654 6.48 53.86 8.98
C LYS A 654 7.69 54.39 8.23
N ALA A 655 8.07 53.79 7.12
CA ALA A 655 9.15 54.29 6.26
C ALA A 655 8.73 55.48 5.40
N GLY A 656 7.43 55.77 5.25
CA GLY A 656 6.93 56.90 4.47
C GLY A 656 6.64 56.61 3.00
N PHE A 657 6.31 55.36 2.68
CA PHE A 657 5.87 54.98 1.33
C PHE A 657 4.47 55.57 1.08
N LEU A 658 4.18 55.79 -0.19
CA LEU A 658 2.89 56.32 -0.63
C LEU A 658 2.29 55.43 -1.72
N VAL A 659 0.97 55.42 -1.79
CA VAL A 659 0.26 54.80 -2.94
C VAL A 659 0.71 55.51 -4.22
N GLY A 660 1.04 54.74 -5.23
CA GLY A 660 1.58 55.21 -6.51
C GLY A 660 3.12 55.14 -6.62
N ASP A 661 3.85 54.92 -5.52
CA ASP A 661 5.29 54.68 -5.58
C ASP A 661 5.61 53.41 -6.39
N ILE A 662 6.73 53.42 -7.10
CA ILE A 662 7.19 52.30 -7.90
C ILE A 662 8.42 51.72 -7.20
N ILE A 663 8.35 50.47 -6.74
CA ILE A 663 9.51 49.78 -6.15
C ILE A 663 10.48 49.36 -7.27
N SER A 664 11.75 49.78 -7.19
CA SER A 664 12.77 49.52 -8.20
C SER A 664 13.87 48.58 -7.75
N SER A 665 14.29 48.68 -6.47
CA SER A 665 15.31 47.77 -5.91
C SER A 665 15.18 47.63 -4.40
N ILE A 666 15.77 46.56 -3.85
CA ILE A 666 15.92 46.33 -2.42
C ILE A 666 17.36 45.91 -2.13
N ASP A 667 18.05 46.62 -1.23
CA ASP A 667 19.49 46.49 -0.94
C ASP A 667 20.36 46.39 -2.22
N GLY A 668 20.04 47.24 -3.22
CA GLY A 668 20.74 47.32 -4.49
C GLY A 668 20.37 46.18 -5.48
N THR A 669 19.56 45.25 -5.10
CA THR A 669 19.04 44.19 -6.01
C THR A 669 17.77 44.69 -6.70
N ALA A 670 17.76 44.68 -8.03
CA ALA A 670 16.62 45.12 -8.82
C ALA A 670 15.40 44.17 -8.58
N VAL A 671 14.22 44.76 -8.34
CA VAL A 671 12.98 44.05 -8.19
C VAL A 671 12.18 44.14 -9.48
N LYS A 672 12.02 43.04 -10.20
CA LYS A 672 11.32 42.95 -11.48
C LYS A 672 9.89 42.41 -11.34
N GLY A 673 9.59 41.78 -10.21
CA GLY A 673 8.30 41.18 -9.91
C GLY A 673 8.05 41.05 -8.39
N VAL A 674 6.80 40.81 -8.01
CA VAL A 674 6.46 40.51 -6.62
C VAL A 674 7.26 39.33 -6.06
N PRO A 675 7.50 38.24 -6.84
CA PRO A 675 8.33 37.11 -6.37
C PRO A 675 9.74 37.53 -5.93
N ASP A 676 10.41 38.47 -6.62
CA ASP A 676 11.74 38.93 -6.24
C ASP A 676 11.75 39.59 -4.86
N LEU A 677 10.72 40.40 -4.60
CA LEU A 677 10.56 41.07 -3.31
C LEU A 677 10.28 40.07 -2.19
N VAL A 678 9.37 39.13 -2.42
CA VAL A 678 9.02 38.07 -1.46
C VAL A 678 10.25 37.23 -1.15
N HIS A 679 10.97 36.79 -2.17
CA HIS A 679 12.19 36.01 -2.01
C HIS A 679 13.28 36.75 -1.23
N TYR A 680 13.41 38.06 -1.46
CA TYR A 680 14.35 38.85 -0.71
C TYR A 680 13.96 38.92 0.78
N LEU A 681 12.68 39.20 1.08
CA LEU A 681 12.17 39.35 2.44
C LEU A 681 12.23 38.02 3.22
N GLN A 682 12.06 36.87 2.58
CA GLN A 682 12.16 35.55 3.22
C GLN A 682 13.56 35.26 3.80
N LYS A 683 14.60 35.93 3.32
CA LYS A 683 15.98 35.80 3.83
C LYS A 683 16.25 36.69 5.04
N LYS A 684 15.33 37.57 5.39
CA LYS A 684 15.44 38.54 6.49
C LYS A 684 14.77 38.02 7.77
N LYS A 685 15.11 38.68 8.87
CA LYS A 685 14.50 38.46 10.19
C LYS A 685 13.80 39.70 10.66
N PHE A 686 12.82 39.56 11.57
CA PHE A 686 12.28 40.69 12.27
C PHE A 686 13.38 41.45 13.02
N GLY A 687 13.40 42.79 12.85
CA GLY A 687 14.46 43.64 13.34
C GLY A 687 15.53 44.01 12.29
N ASP A 688 15.61 43.23 11.19
CA ASP A 688 16.52 43.59 10.10
C ASP A 688 16.08 44.87 9.41
N THR A 689 17.03 45.59 8.89
CA THR A 689 16.81 46.81 8.09
C THR A 689 17.24 46.53 6.64
N CYS A 690 16.46 47.00 5.68
CA CYS A 690 16.76 46.98 4.28
C CYS A 690 16.61 48.37 3.63
N ILE A 691 17.34 48.60 2.58
CA ILE A 691 17.25 49.85 1.79
C ILE A 691 16.35 49.54 0.57
N VAL A 692 15.17 50.19 0.54
CA VAL A 692 14.24 50.05 -0.59
C VAL A 692 14.30 51.31 -1.44
N GLU A 693 14.63 51.17 -2.71
CA GLU A 693 14.60 52.27 -3.67
C GLU A 693 13.25 52.29 -4.38
N ILE A 694 12.62 53.45 -4.37
CA ILE A 694 11.35 53.69 -5.07
C ILE A 694 11.54 54.84 -6.09
N GLU A 695 10.63 54.87 -7.09
CA GLU A 695 10.47 56.04 -7.98
C GLU A 695 9.10 56.70 -7.64
N ARG A 696 9.17 57.98 -7.29
CA ARG A 696 7.98 58.83 -7.02
C ARG A 696 8.08 60.04 -7.91
N ASP A 697 7.09 60.29 -8.76
CA ASP A 697 7.04 61.42 -9.70
C ASP A 697 8.32 61.53 -10.56
N GLY A 698 8.89 60.41 -10.98
CA GLY A 698 10.14 60.35 -11.78
C GLY A 698 11.42 60.55 -10.97
N THR A 699 11.33 60.75 -9.65
CA THR A 699 12.47 60.90 -8.76
C THR A 699 12.77 59.63 -8.00
N LYS A 700 14.02 59.17 -7.98
CA LYS A 700 14.45 58.02 -7.16
C LYS A 700 14.65 58.46 -5.71
N ILE A 701 14.06 57.75 -4.79
CA ILE A 701 14.15 57.95 -3.35
C ILE A 701 14.53 56.63 -2.69
N SER A 702 15.47 56.63 -1.76
CA SER A 702 15.88 55.46 -0.99
C SER A 702 15.31 55.55 0.46
N TYR A 703 14.64 54.54 0.90
CA TYR A 703 14.13 54.44 2.26
C TYR A 703 14.86 53.33 3.02
N SER A 704 15.23 53.59 4.26
CA SER A 704 15.68 52.60 5.21
C SER A 704 14.47 52.05 5.92
N VAL A 705 14.14 50.77 5.67
CA VAL A 705 12.94 50.09 6.17
C VAL A 705 13.34 49.05 7.19
N THR A 706 12.90 49.23 8.45
CA THR A 706 13.06 48.22 9.48
C THR A 706 11.87 47.25 9.42
N LEU A 707 12.17 45.96 9.31
CA LEU A 707 11.18 44.89 9.18
C LEU A 707 10.70 44.48 10.58
N PHE A 708 9.41 44.56 10.85
CA PHE A 708 8.81 44.11 12.11
C PHE A 708 7.48 43.40 11.86
N GLU A 709 6.98 42.74 12.88
CA GLU A 709 5.71 42.05 12.81
C GLU A 709 4.55 43.07 12.71
N ILE A 710 3.67 42.86 11.72
CA ILE A 710 2.44 43.64 11.57
C ILE A 710 1.42 42.96 12.48
N GLU A 711 0.94 43.67 13.51
CA GLU A 711 -0.15 43.20 14.38
C GLU A 711 -1.45 43.26 13.57
N GLU A 712 -2.06 42.12 13.33
CA GLU A 712 -3.42 42.02 12.79
C GLU A 712 -4.40 42.46 13.90
N GLU A 713 -5.29 43.45 13.61
CA GLU A 713 -6.37 43.86 14.52
C GLU A 713 -7.52 42.87 14.53
#